data_7b89575d6fa7dc413fe8063a6cae78f7
#
_entry.id   7b89575d6fa7dc413fe8063a6cae78f7
#
_cell.length_a   1.000
_cell.length_b   1.000
_cell.length_c   1.000
_cell.angle_alpha   90.00
_cell.angle_beta   90.00
_cell.angle_gamma   90.00
#
_symmetry.space_group_name_H-M   'P 1'
#
loop_
_entity.id
_entity.type
_entity.pdbx_description
1 polymer ?
#
loop_
_entity_poly.entity_id
_entity_poly.type
_entity_poly.pdbx_seq_one_letter_code
_entity_poly.pdbx_strand_id
1 'polypeptide(L)'
;MNIRCNLVIVAAACGFIANSLQAELPFVNYESPQAHSLAISSDGSQLYAANTPANLLAVYSLEQPNSPKLLMEIPVGIEPISVAVRNDGEVWVLNHISDSISVVDLKRAVVLATIQVGDRPGDIVFAAQGHLAFVSSMTERCVYVIDTESHQTISEIPIAGNNPRSLAVSQDGEKVWVAIHHSGNQTTVVGHDQVPDAPHATNPDLPAAPRQGVIVSANDKRWRKQINIQLADYDVMEIDTKRCSVTRSFATVGTILFNLAQHPQSGDLWVTNTEARNLVRFEPVLRGHVVDNRITIIRSKQDGESVVLDLNEGLDYSVLPNQAALETAIAQPTDVIFNQSGSQAFVTSYGTDRIGILDGSGKLQRYVEVGDSTGASVNTRFKRGPRALALHPAVQYLYVLNRLSNSISVLDLQQGKQIQEVEMPDPTPQEVREGRGYLFDAKLSGNGTVSCASCHIDGDRDGLAWDLGDPGGKLFNDGSANPLHPMKGPLMTQTLRGLAGDRIFHWRADRPGLTSFNGTFPNLMGGSLLADDDMQLFADYMKSIRFGSNPLAENAEAERGKEIFHARLAIAREGNNKFRCVDCHKRISGSGSAGFSGLIGQSAKAAQLRGLNERLVFQGDVRVNGFGFGADGSKETLFEFLSDSHRFEELSAQDKKSLKSFLLGFPTETPAIVGETITLSAEQANDPSTLPTIIALLGGADEAGCKVKLTGRLHGTALQHTYITEDNSFSTGDTKDLVLDLEELLEALSSDDAASISMTVHMSR
;
A
#
# COMPACT_ATOMS: atom_id res chain seq x y z
N MET A 1 -50.19 -11.55 -34.23
CA MET A 1 -50.44 -12.82 -33.52
C MET A 1 -49.59 -12.70 -32.25
N ASN A 2 -50.24 -12.32 -31.16
CA ASN A 2 -49.60 -12.02 -29.87
C ASN A 2 -49.19 -13.31 -29.19
N ILE A 3 -47.89 -13.48 -28.95
CA ILE A 3 -47.39 -14.49 -28.03
C ILE A 3 -46.92 -13.76 -26.77
N ARG A 4 -47.73 -13.79 -25.73
CA ARG A 4 -47.35 -13.43 -24.37
C ARG A 4 -46.52 -14.58 -23.81
N CYS A 5 -45.24 -14.41 -23.59
CA CYS A 5 -44.45 -15.29 -22.73
C CYS A 5 -44.69 -14.88 -21.28
N ASN A 6 -45.39 -15.74 -20.53
CA ASN A 6 -45.50 -15.60 -19.09
C ASN A 6 -44.21 -16.12 -18.42
N LEU A 7 -43.49 -15.25 -17.80
CA LEU A 7 -42.38 -15.62 -16.93
C LEU A 7 -42.96 -16.22 -15.65
N VAL A 8 -42.85 -17.52 -15.45
CA VAL A 8 -43.20 -18.19 -14.20
C VAL A 8 -41.96 -18.23 -13.31
N ILE A 9 -41.88 -17.35 -12.32
CA ILE A 9 -40.91 -17.44 -11.26
C ILE A 9 -41.37 -18.51 -10.29
N VAL A 10 -40.73 -19.67 -10.30
CA VAL A 10 -40.91 -20.71 -9.27
C VAL A 10 -39.99 -20.41 -8.13
N ALA A 11 -40.53 -19.82 -7.06
CA ALA A 11 -39.84 -19.74 -5.79
C ALA A 11 -39.86 -21.11 -5.10
N ALA A 12 -38.80 -21.90 -5.24
CA ALA A 12 -38.60 -23.11 -4.46
C ALA A 12 -37.77 -22.78 -3.22
N ALA A 13 -38.48 -22.60 -2.09
CA ALA A 13 -37.85 -22.62 -0.77
C ALA A 13 -37.46 -24.05 -0.45
N CYS A 14 -36.20 -24.41 -0.63
CA CYS A 14 -35.57 -25.60 -0.05
C CYS A 14 -34.20 -25.22 0.45
N GLY A 15 -34.03 -25.26 1.77
CA GLY A 15 -32.71 -25.13 2.41
C GLY A 15 -31.82 -26.28 1.98
N PHE A 16 -30.91 -26.00 1.08
CA PHE A 16 -29.72 -26.78 0.83
C PHE A 16 -28.53 -25.86 1.00
N ILE A 17 -27.64 -26.21 1.93
CA ILE A 17 -26.27 -25.73 1.95
C ILE A 17 -25.63 -26.31 0.70
N ALA A 18 -25.75 -25.60 -0.40
CA ALA A 18 -25.00 -25.88 -1.61
C ALA A 18 -23.67 -25.11 -1.46
N ASN A 19 -22.59 -25.84 -1.23
CA ASN A 19 -21.25 -25.37 -1.65
C ASN A 19 -21.34 -25.22 -3.17
N SER A 20 -21.73 -24.02 -3.64
CA SER A 20 -21.57 -23.65 -5.03
C SER A 20 -20.06 -23.45 -5.26
N LEU A 21 -19.46 -24.35 -6.03
CA LEU A 21 -18.24 -24.06 -6.76
C LEU A 21 -18.58 -22.90 -7.72
N GLN A 22 -18.52 -21.67 -7.19
CA GLN A 22 -18.48 -20.48 -8.04
C GLN A 22 -17.19 -20.57 -8.85
N ALA A 23 -17.26 -20.37 -10.15
CA ALA A 23 -16.10 -20.04 -10.95
C ALA A 23 -15.66 -18.62 -10.51
N GLU A 24 -14.95 -18.57 -9.39
CA GLU A 24 -14.43 -17.33 -8.83
C GLU A 24 -13.36 -16.78 -9.77
N LEU A 25 -13.42 -15.46 -10.01
CA LEU A 25 -12.28 -14.76 -10.61
C LEU A 25 -11.05 -15.05 -9.76
N PRO A 26 -9.88 -15.30 -10.38
CA PRO A 26 -8.69 -15.63 -9.63
C PRO A 26 -8.35 -14.50 -8.67
N PHE A 27 -8.02 -14.86 -7.44
CA PHE A 27 -7.53 -13.91 -6.46
C PHE A 27 -6.22 -13.27 -6.95
N VAL A 28 -6.13 -11.95 -6.85
CA VAL A 28 -4.92 -11.17 -7.16
C VAL A 28 -4.48 -10.43 -5.91
N ASN A 29 -3.25 -10.65 -5.47
CA ASN A 29 -2.70 -9.99 -4.29
C ASN A 29 -2.03 -8.68 -4.67
N TYR A 30 -2.69 -7.55 -4.45
CA TYR A 30 -2.09 -6.22 -4.63
C TYR A 30 -1.46 -5.68 -3.34
N GLU A 31 -1.75 -6.30 -2.19
CA GLU A 31 -1.32 -5.82 -0.87
C GLU A 31 -1.63 -4.32 -0.69
N SER A 32 -2.86 -3.92 -1.01
CA SER A 32 -3.29 -2.51 -0.95
C SER A 32 -3.29 -1.98 0.48
N PRO A 33 -2.78 -0.75 0.69
CA PRO A 33 -2.61 -0.18 2.02
C PRO A 33 -3.94 0.34 2.56
N GLN A 34 -4.51 -0.32 3.54
CA GLN A 34 -5.71 0.17 4.23
C GLN A 34 -5.42 1.42 5.06
N ALA A 35 -6.34 2.40 5.01
CA ALA A 35 -6.38 3.57 5.89
C ALA A 35 -7.55 3.44 6.87
N HIS A 36 -8.65 4.17 6.70
CA HIS A 36 -9.85 4.08 7.54
C HIS A 36 -10.80 2.96 7.04
N SER A 37 -10.35 1.70 7.11
CA SER A 37 -11.10 0.55 6.59
C SER A 37 -12.24 0.06 7.49
N LEU A 38 -12.46 0.69 8.65
CA LEU A 38 -13.51 0.40 9.60
C LEU A 38 -14.19 1.70 10.06
N ALA A 39 -15.52 1.74 10.03
CA ALA A 39 -16.31 2.89 10.47
C ALA A 39 -17.56 2.44 11.25
N ILE A 40 -18.09 3.30 12.08
CA ILE A 40 -19.31 3.05 12.87
C ILE A 40 -20.34 4.15 12.57
N SER A 41 -21.64 3.80 12.56
CA SER A 41 -22.71 4.77 12.43
C SER A 41 -22.73 5.76 13.62
N SER A 42 -23.27 6.94 13.40
CA SER A 42 -23.31 8.00 14.43
C SER A 42 -24.03 7.61 15.71
N ASP A 43 -25.06 6.76 15.57
CA ASP A 43 -25.87 6.22 16.68
C ASP A 43 -25.25 4.95 17.31
N GLY A 44 -24.20 4.39 16.72
CA GLY A 44 -23.55 3.16 17.17
C GLY A 44 -24.33 1.89 16.83
N SER A 45 -25.34 1.95 15.99
CA SER A 45 -26.18 0.79 15.66
C SER A 45 -25.60 -0.14 14.59
N GLN A 46 -24.67 0.37 13.76
CA GLN A 46 -24.06 -0.38 12.66
C GLN A 46 -22.55 -0.16 12.58
N LEU A 47 -21.84 -1.22 12.14
CA LEU A 47 -20.41 -1.20 11.86
C LEU A 47 -20.19 -1.52 10.38
N TYR A 48 -19.31 -0.78 9.73
CA TYR A 48 -18.99 -0.87 8.32
C TYR A 48 -17.52 -1.25 8.14
N ALA A 49 -17.24 -2.30 7.38
CA ALA A 49 -15.89 -2.78 7.15
C ALA A 49 -15.60 -2.94 5.66
N ALA A 50 -14.51 -2.36 5.19
CA ALA A 50 -13.96 -2.62 3.88
C ALA A 50 -13.32 -4.02 3.87
N ASN A 51 -13.96 -4.98 3.23
CA ASN A 51 -13.41 -6.30 3.00
C ASN A 51 -12.55 -6.27 1.72
N THR A 52 -11.30 -5.87 1.89
CA THR A 52 -10.36 -5.63 0.78
C THR A 52 -10.18 -6.85 -0.13
N PRO A 53 -9.88 -8.08 0.38
CA PRO A 53 -9.62 -9.21 -0.50
C PRO A 53 -10.85 -9.71 -1.26
N ALA A 54 -12.05 -9.46 -0.73
CA ALA A 54 -13.30 -9.89 -1.36
C ALA A 54 -13.99 -8.82 -2.21
N ASN A 55 -13.48 -7.58 -2.19
CA ASN A 55 -14.07 -6.42 -2.89
C ASN A 55 -15.51 -6.13 -2.42
N LEU A 56 -15.72 -6.12 -1.11
CA LEU A 56 -17.03 -5.95 -0.49
C LEU A 56 -17.01 -4.85 0.59
N LEU A 57 -18.15 -4.19 0.78
CA LEU A 57 -18.49 -3.50 2.02
C LEU A 57 -19.30 -4.48 2.89
N ALA A 58 -18.78 -4.86 4.04
CA ALA A 58 -19.50 -5.66 5.03
C ALA A 58 -20.18 -4.74 6.06
N VAL A 59 -21.49 -4.96 6.30
CA VAL A 59 -22.31 -4.18 7.23
C VAL A 59 -22.78 -5.09 8.34
N TYR A 60 -22.50 -4.70 9.59
CA TYR A 60 -22.88 -5.46 10.79
C TYR A 60 -23.85 -4.67 11.65
N SER A 61 -24.86 -5.36 12.22
CA SER A 61 -25.68 -4.84 13.32
C SER A 61 -24.90 -4.84 14.63
N LEU A 62 -25.01 -3.77 15.36
CA LEU A 62 -24.54 -3.60 16.74
C LEU A 62 -25.68 -3.51 17.76
N GLU A 63 -26.86 -4.07 17.46
CA GLU A 63 -27.93 -4.22 18.48
C GLU A 63 -27.40 -4.92 19.74
N GLN A 64 -26.47 -5.82 19.57
CA GLN A 64 -25.64 -6.38 20.64
C GLN A 64 -24.19 -5.97 20.38
N PRO A 65 -23.71 -4.88 20.98
CA PRO A 65 -22.39 -4.32 20.67
C PRO A 65 -21.22 -5.26 20.94
N ASN A 66 -21.38 -6.21 21.87
CA ASN A 66 -20.39 -7.24 22.15
C ASN A 66 -20.40 -8.43 21.16
N SER A 67 -21.37 -8.46 20.24
CA SER A 67 -21.55 -9.55 19.28
C SER A 67 -22.06 -9.03 17.92
N PRO A 68 -21.21 -8.35 17.13
CA PRO A 68 -21.57 -7.86 15.80
C PRO A 68 -22.14 -8.97 14.92
N LYS A 69 -23.27 -8.70 14.28
CA LYS A 69 -23.94 -9.68 13.43
C LYS A 69 -24.00 -9.17 11.99
N LEU A 70 -23.48 -9.94 11.06
CA LEU A 70 -23.51 -9.58 9.64
C LEU A 70 -24.95 -9.38 9.16
N LEU A 71 -25.23 -8.22 8.57
CA LEU A 71 -26.51 -7.86 7.96
C LEU A 71 -26.47 -8.04 6.45
N MET A 72 -25.42 -7.51 5.80
CA MET A 72 -25.31 -7.55 4.35
C MET A 72 -23.85 -7.41 3.91
N GLU A 73 -23.58 -7.87 2.71
CA GLU A 73 -22.34 -7.66 1.97
C GLU A 73 -22.67 -7.03 0.64
N ILE A 74 -22.08 -5.88 0.35
CA ILE A 74 -22.35 -5.10 -0.85
C ILE A 74 -21.10 -5.08 -1.70
N PRO A 75 -21.13 -5.63 -2.93
CA PRO A 75 -20.02 -5.55 -3.86
C PRO A 75 -19.68 -4.09 -4.20
N VAL A 76 -18.38 -3.77 -4.17
CA VAL A 76 -17.81 -2.45 -4.50
C VAL A 76 -16.67 -2.62 -5.50
N GLY A 77 -15.91 -1.55 -5.77
CA GLY A 77 -14.73 -1.63 -6.64
C GLY A 77 -13.62 -2.52 -6.06
N ILE A 78 -12.52 -2.67 -6.82
CA ILE A 78 -11.42 -3.57 -6.48
C ILE A 78 -10.55 -2.95 -5.37
N GLU A 79 -10.23 -3.78 -4.35
CA GLU A 79 -9.39 -3.43 -3.21
C GLU A 79 -9.93 -2.20 -2.43
N PRO A 80 -11.13 -2.31 -1.79
CA PRO A 80 -11.63 -1.26 -0.90
C PRO A 80 -10.71 -1.12 0.32
N ILE A 81 -10.29 0.12 0.64
CA ILE A 81 -9.29 0.42 1.68
C ILE A 81 -9.74 1.45 2.71
N SER A 82 -10.81 2.19 2.43
CA SER A 82 -11.34 3.21 3.34
C SER A 82 -12.85 3.29 3.24
N VAL A 83 -13.52 3.55 4.36
CA VAL A 83 -14.98 3.67 4.48
C VAL A 83 -15.31 4.94 5.23
N ALA A 84 -16.11 5.81 4.62
CA ALA A 84 -16.58 7.05 5.22
C ALA A 84 -18.12 7.07 5.30
N VAL A 85 -18.66 7.37 6.47
CA VAL A 85 -20.10 7.47 6.70
C VAL A 85 -20.54 8.91 6.42
N ARG A 86 -21.35 9.11 5.38
CA ARG A 86 -21.93 10.43 5.07
C ARG A 86 -23.12 10.74 5.96
N ASN A 87 -24.01 9.75 6.11
CA ASN A 87 -25.20 9.80 6.95
C ASN A 87 -25.71 8.37 7.21
N ASP A 88 -26.79 8.21 7.98
CA ASP A 88 -27.33 6.92 8.38
C ASP A 88 -27.86 6.04 7.19
N GLY A 89 -27.92 6.57 5.99
CA GLY A 89 -28.36 5.84 4.80
C GLY A 89 -27.32 5.70 3.71
N GLU A 90 -26.18 6.41 3.81
CA GLU A 90 -25.19 6.51 2.75
C GLU A 90 -23.77 6.39 3.27
N VAL A 91 -23.03 5.45 2.70
CA VAL A 91 -21.60 5.19 3.00
C VAL A 91 -20.81 5.23 1.70
N TRP A 92 -19.66 5.88 1.74
CA TRP A 92 -18.73 5.94 0.62
C TRP A 92 -17.55 5.01 0.86
N VAL A 93 -17.21 4.19 -0.13
CA VAL A 93 -16.12 3.20 -0.07
C VAL A 93 -15.07 3.54 -1.11
N LEU A 94 -13.84 3.74 -0.67
CA LEU A 94 -12.71 4.06 -1.53
C LEU A 94 -12.03 2.80 -2.03
N ASN A 95 -11.94 2.64 -3.36
CA ASN A 95 -11.40 1.46 -4.03
C ASN A 95 -10.04 1.77 -4.65
N HIS A 96 -8.98 1.19 -4.10
CA HIS A 96 -7.59 1.54 -4.39
C HIS A 96 -7.14 1.15 -5.81
N ILE A 97 -7.58 0.00 -6.32
CA ILE A 97 -7.21 -0.50 -7.66
C ILE A 97 -8.23 -0.09 -8.73
N SER A 98 -9.47 0.20 -8.32
CA SER A 98 -10.47 0.74 -9.24
C SER A 98 -10.40 2.25 -9.41
N ASP A 99 -9.49 2.94 -8.73
CA ASP A 99 -9.33 4.40 -8.79
C ASP A 99 -10.66 5.14 -8.63
N SER A 100 -11.51 4.65 -7.72
CA SER A 100 -12.90 5.08 -7.64
C SER A 100 -13.46 5.08 -6.22
N ILE A 101 -14.58 5.75 -6.08
CA ILE A 101 -15.43 5.71 -4.89
C ILE A 101 -16.73 5.01 -5.26
N SER A 102 -17.15 4.01 -4.47
CA SER A 102 -18.50 3.46 -4.52
C SER A 102 -19.39 4.22 -3.53
N VAL A 103 -20.41 4.91 -4.03
CA VAL A 103 -21.45 5.56 -3.21
C VAL A 103 -22.53 4.51 -2.93
N VAL A 104 -22.65 4.09 -1.67
CA VAL A 104 -23.48 2.96 -1.26
C VAL A 104 -24.75 3.44 -0.56
N ASP A 105 -25.94 3.03 -1.09
CA ASP A 105 -27.21 3.14 -0.40
C ASP A 105 -27.44 1.90 0.48
N LEU A 106 -27.41 2.10 1.78
CA LEU A 106 -27.57 1.02 2.76
C LEU A 106 -28.99 0.44 2.79
N LYS A 107 -30.02 1.22 2.44
CA LYS A 107 -31.43 0.76 2.45
C LYS A 107 -31.72 -0.16 1.28
N ARG A 108 -31.17 0.19 0.11
CA ARG A 108 -31.30 -0.62 -1.11
C ARG A 108 -30.24 -1.72 -1.18
N ALA A 109 -29.16 -1.61 -0.39
CA ALA A 109 -27.97 -2.46 -0.43
C ALA A 109 -27.33 -2.54 -1.84
N VAL A 110 -27.11 -1.38 -2.46
CA VAL A 110 -26.53 -1.23 -3.79
C VAL A 110 -25.55 -0.06 -3.85
N VAL A 111 -24.66 -0.07 -4.84
CA VAL A 111 -23.88 1.10 -5.24
C VAL A 111 -24.76 1.97 -6.11
N LEU A 112 -25.01 3.22 -5.71
CA LEU A 112 -25.81 4.19 -6.47
C LEU A 112 -25.01 4.85 -7.58
N ALA A 113 -23.74 5.13 -7.31
CA ALA A 113 -22.84 5.80 -8.23
C ALA A 113 -21.40 5.34 -8.01
N THR A 114 -20.62 5.33 -9.07
CA THR A 114 -19.16 5.21 -9.01
C THR A 114 -18.56 6.53 -9.44
N ILE A 115 -17.76 7.14 -8.56
CA ILE A 115 -17.06 8.40 -8.81
C ILE A 115 -15.61 8.05 -9.13
N GLN A 116 -15.13 8.40 -10.31
CA GLN A 116 -13.73 8.23 -10.68
C GLN A 116 -12.89 9.29 -9.97
N VAL A 117 -11.75 8.86 -9.44
CA VAL A 117 -10.74 9.72 -8.79
C VAL A 117 -9.36 9.37 -9.36
N GLY A 118 -8.33 10.09 -8.94
CA GLY A 118 -6.98 9.82 -9.47
C GLY A 118 -6.39 8.47 -9.03
N ASP A 119 -5.34 8.07 -9.73
CA ASP A 119 -4.65 6.78 -9.56
C ASP A 119 -4.23 6.52 -8.11
N ARG A 120 -4.54 5.33 -7.64
CA ARG A 120 -4.29 4.84 -6.28
C ARG A 120 -4.76 5.80 -5.18
N PRO A 121 -6.07 6.01 -5.05
CA PRO A 121 -6.61 6.81 -3.96
C PRO A 121 -6.24 6.18 -2.61
N GLY A 122 -5.94 7.02 -1.61
CA GLY A 122 -5.40 6.61 -0.32
C GLY A 122 -6.41 6.59 0.82
N ASP A 123 -7.23 7.64 0.92
CA ASP A 123 -8.19 7.80 2.01
C ASP A 123 -9.31 8.78 1.64
N ILE A 124 -10.42 8.74 2.39
CA ILE A 124 -11.58 9.60 2.21
C ILE A 124 -12.14 10.09 3.55
N VAL A 125 -12.42 11.38 3.64
CA VAL A 125 -13.13 11.98 4.78
C VAL A 125 -14.18 12.99 4.31
N PHE A 126 -15.25 13.15 5.09
CA PHE A 126 -16.24 14.20 4.87
C PHE A 126 -15.94 15.43 5.72
N ALA A 127 -16.10 16.61 5.12
CA ALA A 127 -16.00 17.92 5.79
C ALA A 127 -17.22 18.78 5.48
N ALA A 128 -17.26 20.00 5.99
CA ALA A 128 -18.35 20.95 5.78
C ALA A 128 -19.74 20.31 6.03
N GLN A 129 -19.88 19.60 7.16
CA GLN A 129 -21.12 18.90 7.54
C GLN A 129 -21.60 17.85 6.52
N GLY A 130 -20.66 17.20 5.83
CA GLY A 130 -20.95 16.16 4.85
C GLY A 130 -21.27 16.66 3.44
N HIS A 131 -21.12 17.97 3.16
CA HIS A 131 -21.31 18.53 1.82
C HIS A 131 -20.10 18.34 0.91
N LEU A 132 -18.90 18.15 1.48
CA LEU A 132 -17.68 17.94 0.74
C LEU A 132 -17.00 16.66 1.17
N ALA A 133 -16.55 15.86 0.21
CA ALA A 133 -15.63 14.74 0.43
C ALA A 133 -14.22 15.15 -0.02
N PHE A 134 -13.23 14.83 0.80
CA PHE A 134 -11.82 15.01 0.50
C PHE A 134 -11.20 13.63 0.30
N VAL A 135 -10.50 13.44 -0.83
CA VAL A 135 -9.92 12.15 -1.23
C VAL A 135 -8.46 12.35 -1.62
N SER A 136 -7.55 11.67 -0.93
CA SER A 136 -6.13 11.71 -1.29
C SER A 136 -5.83 10.78 -2.47
N SER A 137 -5.01 11.24 -3.43
CA SER A 137 -4.43 10.41 -4.49
C SER A 137 -2.92 10.30 -4.29
N MET A 138 -2.44 9.06 -4.12
CA MET A 138 -1.05 8.78 -3.76
C MET A 138 -0.09 9.05 -4.91
N THR A 139 -0.47 8.70 -6.13
CA THR A 139 0.37 8.82 -7.33
C THR A 139 0.33 10.23 -7.90
N GLU A 140 -0.84 10.85 -7.97
CA GLU A 140 -1.00 12.20 -8.51
C GLU A 140 -0.62 13.29 -7.52
N ARG A 141 -0.44 12.92 -6.25
CA ARG A 141 0.01 13.83 -5.19
C ARG A 141 -0.91 15.03 -5.03
N CYS A 142 -2.19 14.77 -4.93
CA CYS A 142 -3.22 15.77 -4.69
C CYS A 142 -4.27 15.27 -3.72
N VAL A 143 -5.15 16.17 -3.31
CA VAL A 143 -6.41 15.87 -2.63
C VAL A 143 -7.54 16.38 -3.51
N TYR A 144 -8.40 15.47 -3.96
CA TYR A 144 -9.63 15.80 -4.66
C TYR A 144 -10.68 16.30 -3.69
N VAL A 145 -11.42 17.32 -4.08
CA VAL A 145 -12.58 17.82 -3.35
C VAL A 145 -13.82 17.54 -4.20
N ILE A 146 -14.73 16.76 -3.66
CA ILE A 146 -15.93 16.29 -4.35
C ILE A 146 -17.16 16.88 -3.65
N ASP A 147 -18.05 17.48 -4.43
CA ASP A 147 -19.37 17.88 -3.97
C ASP A 147 -20.24 16.62 -3.83
N THR A 148 -20.78 16.38 -2.62
CA THR A 148 -21.44 15.12 -2.28
C THR A 148 -22.87 15.00 -2.82
N GLU A 149 -23.46 16.07 -3.32
CA GLU A 149 -24.81 16.04 -3.94
C GLU A 149 -24.73 15.78 -5.43
N SER A 150 -23.81 16.48 -6.11
CA SER A 150 -23.63 16.33 -7.55
C SER A 150 -22.67 15.20 -7.94
N HIS A 151 -21.91 14.63 -6.98
CA HIS A 151 -20.85 13.65 -7.19
C HIS A 151 -19.74 14.13 -8.13
N GLN A 152 -19.54 15.45 -8.26
CA GLN A 152 -18.53 16.03 -9.15
C GLN A 152 -17.31 16.49 -8.37
N THR A 153 -16.14 16.26 -8.95
CA THR A 153 -14.90 16.88 -8.47
C THR A 153 -14.95 18.38 -8.74
N ILE A 154 -14.89 19.19 -7.69
CA ILE A 154 -14.95 20.64 -7.76
C ILE A 154 -13.59 21.32 -7.59
N SER A 155 -12.59 20.58 -7.06
CA SER A 155 -11.22 21.10 -6.88
C SER A 155 -10.23 19.97 -6.77
N GLU A 156 -9.00 20.22 -7.23
CA GLU A 156 -7.82 19.39 -7.03
C GLU A 156 -6.78 20.21 -6.29
N ILE A 157 -6.39 19.78 -5.09
CA ILE A 157 -5.45 20.50 -4.23
C ILE A 157 -4.08 19.82 -4.34
N PRO A 158 -3.07 20.45 -4.97
CA PRO A 158 -1.73 19.88 -5.05
C PRO A 158 -1.10 19.69 -3.65
N ILE A 159 -0.54 18.53 -3.40
CA ILE A 159 0.14 18.19 -2.15
C ILE A 159 1.63 18.00 -2.41
N ALA A 160 2.45 18.84 -1.82
CA ALA A 160 3.90 18.73 -1.91
C ALA A 160 4.38 17.61 -0.96
N GLY A 161 4.63 16.43 -1.51
CA GLY A 161 5.09 15.28 -0.74
C GLY A 161 4.98 13.97 -1.52
N ASN A 162 5.56 12.92 -1.01
CA ASN A 162 5.50 11.60 -1.63
C ASN A 162 4.39 10.78 -0.99
N ASN A 163 3.42 10.33 -1.80
CA ASN A 163 2.39 9.42 -1.37
C ASN A 163 1.50 10.02 -0.24
N PRO A 164 0.77 11.14 -0.51
CA PRO A 164 -0.24 11.62 0.43
C PRO A 164 -1.30 10.54 0.63
N ARG A 165 -1.54 10.12 1.88
CA ARG A 165 -2.36 8.94 2.15
C ARG A 165 -3.50 9.27 3.11
N SER A 166 -3.28 9.16 4.41
CA SER A 166 -4.33 9.25 5.40
C SER A 166 -4.80 10.69 5.63
N LEU A 167 -6.09 10.84 5.85
CA LEU A 167 -6.76 12.11 6.06
C LEU A 167 -7.41 12.17 7.45
N ALA A 168 -7.43 13.35 8.06
CA ALA A 168 -8.27 13.61 9.22
C ALA A 168 -9.00 14.93 9.04
N VAL A 169 -10.20 15.03 9.61
CA VAL A 169 -11.01 16.24 9.57
C VAL A 169 -11.10 16.84 10.98
N SER A 170 -11.09 18.17 11.08
CA SER A 170 -11.33 18.87 12.34
C SER A 170 -12.78 18.71 12.80
N GLN A 171 -13.01 18.79 14.11
CA GLN A 171 -14.35 18.67 14.69
C GLN A 171 -15.36 19.68 14.14
N ASP A 172 -14.92 20.87 13.78
CA ASP A 172 -15.73 21.92 13.15
C ASP A 172 -15.91 21.74 11.64
N GLY A 173 -15.20 20.80 11.03
CA GLY A 173 -15.21 20.53 9.58
C GLY A 173 -14.55 21.62 8.73
N GLU A 174 -13.83 22.57 9.34
CA GLU A 174 -13.19 23.68 8.62
C GLU A 174 -11.77 23.35 8.11
N LYS A 175 -11.18 22.24 8.60
CA LYS A 175 -9.84 21.81 8.23
C LYS A 175 -9.81 20.32 7.91
N VAL A 176 -8.97 19.97 6.93
CA VAL A 176 -8.56 18.60 6.65
C VAL A 176 -7.04 18.55 6.73
N TRP A 177 -6.50 17.54 7.39
CA TRP A 177 -5.07 17.25 7.38
C TRP A 177 -4.80 16.04 6.52
N VAL A 178 -3.69 16.07 5.78
CA VAL A 178 -3.18 14.94 4.99
C VAL A 178 -1.79 14.55 5.47
N ALA A 179 -1.60 13.26 5.79
CA ALA A 179 -0.30 12.70 6.13
C ALA A 179 0.44 12.26 4.86
N ILE A 180 1.70 12.66 4.76
CA ILE A 180 2.59 12.22 3.69
C ILE A 180 3.21 10.90 4.12
N HIS A 181 2.79 9.80 3.51
CA HIS A 181 3.21 8.46 3.93
C HIS A 181 4.72 8.26 3.80
N HIS A 182 5.30 8.57 2.64
CA HIS A 182 6.75 8.54 2.41
C HIS A 182 7.35 9.93 2.65
N SER A 183 7.28 10.40 3.88
CA SER A 183 7.77 11.72 4.27
C SER A 183 9.29 11.83 4.20
N GLY A 184 9.99 10.73 4.49
CA GLY A 184 11.44 10.72 4.60
C GLY A 184 11.93 11.27 5.94
N ASN A 185 13.23 11.43 6.09
CA ASN A 185 13.86 11.89 7.32
C ASN A 185 15.04 12.81 7.05
N GLN A 186 14.98 13.63 6.03
CA GLN A 186 16.02 14.59 5.66
C GLN A 186 17.40 13.96 5.39
N THR A 187 17.42 12.68 4.96
CA THR A 187 18.66 11.99 4.59
C THR A 187 18.82 11.90 3.08
N THR A 188 20.06 11.86 2.63
CA THR A 188 20.44 11.67 1.23
C THR A 188 21.77 10.93 1.14
N VAL A 189 22.22 10.63 -0.07
CA VAL A 189 23.47 9.91 -0.32
C VAL A 189 24.51 10.83 -0.99
N VAL A 190 25.73 10.75 -0.52
CA VAL A 190 26.91 11.29 -1.22
C VAL A 190 27.56 10.14 -1.99
N GLY A 191 27.75 10.32 -3.30
CA GLY A 191 28.27 9.30 -4.19
C GLY A 191 29.70 8.84 -3.84
N HIS A 192 30.05 7.62 -4.23
CA HIS A 192 31.31 6.96 -3.87
C HIS A 192 32.57 7.70 -4.33
N ASP A 193 32.49 8.50 -5.37
CA ASP A 193 33.56 9.31 -5.94
C ASP A 193 33.85 10.59 -5.11
N GLN A 194 32.96 11.01 -4.25
CA GLN A 194 33.00 12.25 -3.47
C GLN A 194 33.20 12.05 -1.98
N VAL A 195 33.37 10.81 -1.55
CA VAL A 195 33.56 10.47 -0.12
C VAL A 195 34.99 10.01 0.17
N PRO A 196 35.44 10.04 1.43
CA PRO A 196 36.69 9.40 1.86
C PRO A 196 36.68 7.88 1.59
N ASP A 197 37.86 7.27 1.72
CA ASP A 197 37.94 5.81 1.69
C ASP A 197 37.05 5.17 2.76
N ALA A 198 36.57 3.97 2.49
CA ALA A 198 35.76 3.24 3.44
C ALA A 198 36.50 2.99 4.74
N PRO A 199 35.81 2.94 5.90
CA PRO A 199 36.44 2.56 7.15
C PRO A 199 37.06 1.16 7.06
N HIS A 200 38.08 0.88 7.84
CA HIS A 200 38.68 -0.44 7.89
C HIS A 200 37.69 -1.49 8.38
N ALA A 201 37.72 -2.63 7.73
CA ALA A 201 36.96 -3.79 8.21
C ALA A 201 37.49 -4.23 9.59
N THR A 202 36.62 -4.75 10.43
CA THR A 202 37.02 -5.33 11.72
C THR A 202 37.53 -6.77 11.58
N ASN A 203 37.15 -7.46 10.48
CA ASN A 203 37.74 -8.75 10.12
C ASN A 203 39.09 -8.50 9.40
N PRO A 204 40.24 -8.92 9.98
CA PRO A 204 41.56 -8.68 9.42
C PRO A 204 41.86 -9.47 8.12
N ASP A 205 41.09 -10.50 7.85
CA ASP A 205 41.24 -11.33 6.64
C ASP A 205 40.62 -10.70 5.38
N LEU A 206 39.88 -9.58 5.54
CA LEU A 206 39.26 -8.89 4.43
C LEU A 206 40.27 -7.97 3.71
N PRO A 207 40.23 -7.89 2.37
CA PRO A 207 40.92 -6.84 1.64
C PRO A 207 40.34 -5.47 2.01
N ALA A 208 41.01 -4.40 1.57
CA ALA A 208 40.46 -3.05 1.71
C ALA A 208 39.06 -2.98 1.08
N ALA A 209 38.12 -2.40 1.83
CA ALA A 209 36.76 -2.24 1.32
C ALA A 209 36.74 -1.31 0.09
N PRO A 210 35.94 -1.58 -0.92
CA PRO A 210 35.78 -0.67 -2.03
C PRO A 210 35.22 0.67 -1.55
N ARG A 211 35.62 1.76 -2.20
CA ARG A 211 35.05 3.07 -1.90
C ARG A 211 33.54 3.04 -2.23
N GLN A 212 32.72 3.50 -1.31
CA GLN A 212 31.27 3.43 -1.37
C GLN A 212 30.68 4.78 -1.02
N GLY A 213 29.45 5.07 -1.48
CA GLY A 213 28.70 6.22 -1.01
C GLY A 213 28.42 6.20 0.49
N VAL A 214 27.99 7.33 1.03
CA VAL A 214 27.64 7.47 2.45
C VAL A 214 26.28 8.15 2.56
N ILE A 215 25.40 7.62 3.41
CA ILE A 215 24.14 8.28 3.77
C ILE A 215 24.46 9.35 4.79
N VAL A 216 23.94 10.56 4.57
CA VAL A 216 24.18 11.72 5.41
C VAL A 216 22.87 12.52 5.57
N SER A 217 22.80 13.33 6.64
CA SER A 217 21.74 14.34 6.71
C SER A 217 21.97 15.40 5.65
N ALA A 218 20.95 15.75 4.89
CA ALA A 218 21.01 16.84 3.90
C ALA A 218 21.33 18.20 4.55
N ASN A 219 21.06 18.33 5.84
CA ASN A 219 21.33 19.53 6.63
C ASN A 219 22.72 19.54 7.30
N ASP A 220 23.53 18.50 7.14
CA ASP A 220 24.85 18.40 7.76
C ASP A 220 25.88 19.28 7.04
N LYS A 221 26.31 20.32 7.73
CA LYS A 221 27.27 21.32 7.21
C LYS A 221 28.59 20.72 6.75
N ARG A 222 28.98 19.56 7.26
CA ARG A 222 30.23 18.86 6.88
C ARG A 222 30.20 18.44 5.42
N TRP A 223 29.00 18.14 4.88
CA TRP A 223 28.77 17.63 3.53
C TRP A 223 28.28 18.70 2.56
N ARG A 224 28.20 19.97 2.98
CA ARG A 224 27.66 21.09 2.18
C ARG A 224 28.31 21.27 0.81
N LYS A 225 29.57 20.84 0.65
CA LYS A 225 30.27 20.92 -0.65
C LYS A 225 29.91 19.79 -1.59
N GLN A 226 29.50 18.65 -1.06
CA GLN A 226 29.09 17.46 -1.81
C GLN A 226 27.59 17.39 -2.01
N ILE A 227 26.81 18.01 -1.11
CA ILE A 227 25.35 18.07 -1.19
C ILE A 227 24.95 19.51 -1.49
N ASN A 228 24.49 19.75 -2.71
CA ASN A 228 23.98 21.07 -3.10
C ASN A 228 22.46 21.03 -3.27
N ILE A 229 21.78 20.34 -2.33
CA ILE A 229 20.32 20.18 -2.35
C ILE A 229 19.74 20.67 -1.04
N GLN A 230 18.50 21.14 -1.12
CA GLN A 230 17.62 21.36 0.02
C GLN A 230 16.42 20.44 -0.11
N LEU A 231 16.21 19.58 0.89
CA LEU A 231 15.01 18.74 0.96
C LEU A 231 13.91 19.53 1.66
N ALA A 232 12.72 19.49 1.08
CA ALA A 232 11.52 19.91 1.77
C ALA A 232 11.22 18.89 2.88
N ASP A 233 10.78 19.37 4.02
CA ASP A 233 10.32 18.54 5.15
C ASP A 233 8.81 18.74 5.27
N TYR A 234 8.08 17.94 4.49
CA TYR A 234 6.61 18.02 4.37
C TYR A 234 5.99 16.71 4.86
N ASP A 235 5.64 16.67 6.15
CA ASP A 235 5.13 15.46 6.77
C ASP A 235 3.61 15.45 6.86
N VAL A 236 3.01 16.57 7.31
CA VAL A 236 1.56 16.75 7.38
C VAL A 236 1.20 18.11 6.78
N MET A 237 0.15 18.16 5.95
CA MET A 237 -0.37 19.39 5.40
C MET A 237 -1.79 19.66 5.89
N GLU A 238 -2.05 20.93 6.25
CA GLU A 238 -3.37 21.43 6.63
C GLU A 238 -4.04 22.09 5.44
N ILE A 239 -5.27 21.71 5.15
CA ILE A 239 -6.13 22.21 4.08
C ILE A 239 -7.29 22.98 4.73
N ASP A 240 -7.54 24.20 4.28
CA ASP A 240 -8.77 24.96 4.56
C ASP A 240 -9.90 24.45 3.66
N THR A 241 -10.99 23.96 4.26
CA THR A 241 -12.08 23.32 3.50
C THR A 241 -12.92 24.32 2.69
N LYS A 242 -12.97 25.59 3.08
CA LYS A 242 -13.70 26.65 2.34
C LYS A 242 -12.92 27.18 1.16
N ARG A 243 -11.57 27.28 1.32
CA ARG A 243 -10.68 27.79 0.26
C ARG A 243 -10.18 26.69 -0.67
N CYS A 244 -10.35 25.41 -0.28
CA CYS A 244 -9.80 24.26 -0.98
C CYS A 244 -8.30 24.46 -1.29
N SER A 245 -7.52 24.79 -0.28
CA SER A 245 -6.08 25.07 -0.46
C SER A 245 -5.28 24.71 0.79
N VAL A 246 -4.02 24.32 0.60
CA VAL A 246 -3.06 24.10 1.69
C VAL A 246 -2.76 25.44 2.36
N THR A 247 -2.91 25.50 3.68
CA THR A 247 -2.66 26.69 4.49
C THR A 247 -1.38 26.57 5.31
N ARG A 248 -0.96 25.34 5.63
CA ARG A 248 0.19 25.08 6.48
C ARG A 248 0.78 23.71 6.19
N SER A 249 2.09 23.55 6.42
CA SER A 249 2.78 22.26 6.48
C SER A 249 3.49 22.11 7.82
N PHE A 250 3.57 20.87 8.29
CA PHE A 250 4.29 20.48 9.51
C PHE A 250 5.44 19.57 9.14
N ALA A 251 6.56 19.72 9.82
CA ALA A 251 7.82 19.04 9.60
C ALA A 251 8.24 18.25 10.85
N THR A 252 9.25 17.40 10.71
CA THR A 252 9.87 16.63 11.83
C THR A 252 8.87 15.72 12.57
N VAL A 253 7.91 15.17 11.84
CA VAL A 253 6.89 14.24 12.40
C VAL A 253 7.39 12.81 12.36
N GLY A 254 7.90 12.33 11.22
CA GLY A 254 8.42 10.98 11.10
C GLY A 254 8.84 10.62 9.68
N THR A 255 9.45 9.45 9.52
CA THR A 255 9.89 8.95 8.20
C THR A 255 8.74 8.34 7.39
N ILE A 256 7.94 7.48 8.04
CA ILE A 256 6.74 6.84 7.46
C ILE A 256 5.56 7.21 8.34
N LEU A 257 4.58 7.91 7.80
CA LEU A 257 3.37 8.29 8.51
C LEU A 257 2.22 7.35 8.09
N PHE A 258 1.52 6.78 9.07
CA PHE A 258 0.43 5.83 8.80
C PHE A 258 -0.94 6.48 8.89
N ASN A 259 -1.31 7.00 10.05
CA ASN A 259 -2.62 7.63 10.27
C ASN A 259 -2.51 8.81 11.23
N LEU A 260 -3.58 9.62 11.30
CA LEU A 260 -3.63 10.79 12.14
C LEU A 260 -5.05 11.03 12.66
N ALA A 261 -5.15 11.56 13.88
CA ALA A 261 -6.43 11.91 14.50
C ALA A 261 -6.32 13.19 15.34
N GLN A 262 -7.35 14.02 15.32
CA GLN A 262 -7.43 15.20 16.18
C GLN A 262 -7.87 14.82 17.60
N HIS A 263 -7.10 15.22 18.60
CA HIS A 263 -7.50 15.06 20.00
C HIS A 263 -8.73 15.91 20.32
N PRO A 264 -9.83 15.34 20.84
CA PRO A 264 -11.13 15.99 20.89
C PRO A 264 -11.20 17.21 21.81
N GLN A 265 -10.33 17.34 22.83
CA GLN A 265 -10.36 18.45 23.77
C GLN A 265 -9.27 19.48 23.53
N SER A 266 -8.06 19.07 23.20
CA SER A 266 -6.93 20.00 23.00
C SER A 266 -6.88 20.56 21.57
N GLY A 267 -7.43 19.83 20.60
CA GLY A 267 -7.31 20.13 19.17
C GLY A 267 -5.94 19.74 18.60
N ASP A 268 -5.05 19.13 19.38
CA ASP A 268 -3.75 18.65 18.93
C ASP A 268 -3.93 17.49 17.94
N LEU A 269 -3.03 17.39 16.97
CA LEU A 269 -3.06 16.31 15.99
C LEU A 269 -2.06 15.24 16.38
N TRP A 270 -2.52 14.00 16.55
CA TRP A 270 -1.68 12.86 16.84
C TRP A 270 -1.44 12.05 15.54
N VAL A 271 -0.18 11.71 15.30
CA VAL A 271 0.24 11.03 14.08
C VAL A 271 1.00 9.76 14.43
N THR A 272 0.50 8.61 14.02
CA THR A 272 1.23 7.33 14.12
C THR A 272 2.30 7.26 13.05
N ASN A 273 3.53 6.94 13.44
CA ASN A 273 4.65 6.93 12.52
C ASN A 273 5.78 6.01 12.97
N THR A 274 6.70 5.77 12.03
CA THR A 274 8.02 5.21 12.34
C THR A 274 9.11 6.18 11.92
N GLU A 275 10.24 6.14 12.63
CA GLU A 275 11.46 6.87 12.27
C GLU A 275 12.56 5.91 11.88
N ALA A 276 13.09 6.07 10.67
CA ALA A 276 14.15 5.22 10.15
C ALA A 276 15.53 5.64 10.68
N ARG A 277 16.31 4.66 11.07
CA ARG A 277 17.69 4.88 11.57
C ARG A 277 18.75 4.66 10.49
N ASN A 278 18.45 4.99 9.25
CA ASN A 278 19.30 4.75 8.09
C ASN A 278 20.61 5.59 8.06
N LEU A 279 20.76 6.59 8.93
CA LEU A 279 22.04 7.25 9.18
C LEU A 279 23.04 6.34 9.93
N VAL A 280 22.53 5.33 10.64
CA VAL A 280 23.37 4.34 11.31
C VAL A 280 23.88 3.35 10.28
N ARG A 281 25.20 3.19 10.21
CA ARG A 281 25.83 2.26 9.27
C ARG A 281 26.00 0.89 9.90
N PHE A 282 25.94 -0.13 9.07
CA PHE A 282 26.24 -1.52 9.29
C PHE A 282 25.17 -2.35 10.01
N GLU A 283 24.88 -3.47 9.39
CA GLU A 283 23.88 -4.44 9.83
C GLU A 283 24.04 -4.85 11.31
N PRO A 284 25.25 -5.16 11.82
CA PRO A 284 25.40 -5.54 13.24
C PRO A 284 25.05 -4.43 14.23
N VAL A 285 25.19 -3.14 13.84
CA VAL A 285 24.84 -1.99 14.70
C VAL A 285 23.34 -1.73 14.70
N LEU A 286 22.67 -1.98 13.57
CA LEU A 286 21.21 -1.83 13.39
C LEU A 286 20.42 -3.04 13.90
N ARG A 287 21.09 -4.11 14.28
CA ARG A 287 20.47 -5.39 14.66
C ARG A 287 19.36 -5.21 15.70
N GLY A 288 18.11 -5.57 15.33
CA GLY A 288 16.91 -5.42 16.16
C GLY A 288 16.43 -3.99 16.35
N HIS A 289 17.06 -2.98 15.73
CA HIS A 289 16.69 -1.57 15.90
C HIS A 289 16.88 -0.76 14.61
N VAL A 290 16.10 -1.05 13.59
CA VAL A 290 16.17 -0.33 12.31
C VAL A 290 15.22 0.89 12.28
N VAL A 291 14.13 0.86 13.07
CA VAL A 291 13.16 1.96 13.19
C VAL A 291 12.73 2.16 14.64
N ASP A 292 12.33 3.37 14.98
CA ASP A 292 11.61 3.71 16.20
C ASP A 292 10.12 3.76 15.88
N ASN A 293 9.26 3.14 16.73
CA ASN A 293 7.82 3.15 16.60
C ASN A 293 7.23 4.26 17.48
N ARG A 294 6.55 5.24 16.87
CA ARG A 294 6.27 6.51 17.53
C ARG A 294 4.84 7.00 17.33
N ILE A 295 4.42 7.88 18.23
CA ILE A 295 3.39 8.88 17.99
C ILE A 295 4.04 10.25 18.04
N THR A 296 3.74 11.09 17.07
CA THR A 296 4.13 12.50 17.12
C THR A 296 2.89 13.36 17.31
N ILE A 297 2.93 14.23 18.32
CA ILE A 297 1.82 15.13 18.67
C ILE A 297 2.17 16.50 18.14
N ILE A 298 1.41 17.01 17.19
CA ILE A 298 1.49 18.37 16.66
C ILE A 298 0.57 19.25 17.51
N ARG A 299 1.16 20.19 18.23
CA ARG A 299 0.43 21.05 19.17
C ARG A 299 -0.34 22.15 18.45
N SER A 300 -1.65 22.17 18.59
CA SER A 300 -2.51 23.19 17.96
C SER A 300 -2.28 24.61 18.49
N LYS A 301 -2.00 24.74 19.79
CA LYS A 301 -1.85 26.02 20.50
C LYS A 301 -0.41 26.56 20.55
N GLN A 302 0.60 25.78 20.17
CA GLN A 302 2.01 26.12 20.24
C GLN A 302 2.64 26.24 18.84
N ASP A 303 1.94 26.89 17.95
CA ASP A 303 2.37 27.12 16.56
C ASP A 303 2.82 25.87 15.81
N GLY A 304 2.26 24.69 16.21
CA GLY A 304 2.55 23.40 15.60
C GLY A 304 3.87 22.77 16.05
N GLU A 305 4.38 23.13 17.21
CA GLU A 305 5.49 22.40 17.84
C GLU A 305 5.13 20.92 17.97
N SER A 306 6.09 20.06 17.58
CA SER A 306 5.90 18.61 17.62
C SER A 306 6.51 18.03 18.91
N VAL A 307 5.78 17.10 19.53
CA VAL A 307 6.27 16.27 20.64
C VAL A 307 6.31 14.82 20.19
N VAL A 308 7.51 14.23 20.20
CA VAL A 308 7.72 12.83 19.79
C VAL A 308 7.63 11.92 21.01
N LEU A 309 6.84 10.88 20.92
CA LEU A 309 6.66 9.84 21.93
C LEU A 309 7.10 8.48 21.36
N ASP A 310 8.09 7.87 21.97
CA ASP A 310 8.48 6.48 21.66
C ASP A 310 7.51 5.52 22.34
N LEU A 311 6.90 4.64 21.57
CA LEU A 311 5.96 3.62 22.08
C LEU A 311 6.66 2.46 22.79
N ASN A 312 8.00 2.38 22.70
CA ASN A 312 8.84 1.40 23.36
C ASN A 312 9.86 2.07 24.32
N GLU A 313 9.46 3.15 24.97
CA GLU A 313 10.33 3.90 25.89
C GLU A 313 10.97 3.00 26.94
N GLY A 314 12.29 3.10 27.11
CA GLY A 314 13.05 2.34 28.10
C GLY A 314 13.44 0.92 27.67
N LEU A 315 13.17 0.53 26.42
CA LEU A 315 13.61 -0.76 25.89
C LEU A 315 15.12 -0.80 25.70
N ASP A 316 15.78 -1.84 26.24
CA ASP A 316 17.21 -2.09 26.00
C ASP A 316 17.42 -2.86 24.70
N TYR A 317 17.79 -2.17 23.64
CA TYR A 317 18.07 -2.74 22.31
C TYR A 317 19.41 -3.50 22.24
N SER A 318 20.27 -3.42 23.25
CA SER A 318 21.53 -4.15 23.29
C SER A 318 21.35 -5.62 23.65
N VAL A 319 20.21 -5.98 24.25
CA VAL A 319 19.85 -7.35 24.64
C VAL A 319 19.02 -8.02 23.53
N LEU A 320 19.57 -9.04 22.88
CA LEU A 320 18.89 -9.78 21.81
C LEU A 320 19.21 -11.29 21.91
N PRO A 321 18.21 -12.18 22.06
CA PRO A 321 16.79 -11.84 22.19
C PRO A 321 16.44 -11.22 23.53
N ASN A 322 15.42 -10.33 23.56
CA ASN A 322 14.92 -9.68 24.75
C ASN A 322 13.46 -10.12 25.01
N GLN A 323 13.29 -11.11 25.92
CA GLN A 323 11.99 -11.71 26.22
C GLN A 323 10.99 -10.68 26.78
N ALA A 324 11.43 -9.79 27.67
CA ALA A 324 10.58 -8.78 28.26
C ALA A 324 10.07 -7.77 27.20
N ALA A 325 10.91 -7.43 26.24
CA ALA A 325 10.52 -6.60 25.11
C ALA A 325 9.50 -7.30 24.21
N LEU A 326 9.73 -8.58 23.88
CA LEU A 326 8.76 -9.37 23.08
C LEU A 326 7.37 -9.43 23.72
N GLU A 327 7.29 -9.40 25.05
CA GLU A 327 6.02 -9.41 25.79
C GLU A 327 5.25 -8.09 25.69
N THR A 328 5.94 -6.96 25.46
CA THR A 328 5.32 -5.62 25.59
C THR A 328 5.43 -4.73 24.36
N ALA A 329 6.33 -5.04 23.43
CA ALA A 329 6.64 -4.17 22.30
C ALA A 329 5.42 -3.80 21.45
N ILE A 330 5.37 -2.55 21.03
CA ILE A 330 4.47 -1.99 20.04
C ILE A 330 5.25 -1.79 18.75
N ALA A 331 4.82 -2.42 17.67
CA ALA A 331 5.49 -2.33 16.38
C ALA A 331 4.52 -1.96 15.26
N GLN A 332 4.95 -1.05 14.42
CA GLN A 332 4.21 -0.55 13.27
C GLN A 332 2.81 -0.03 13.67
N PRO A 333 2.73 1.13 14.37
CA PRO A 333 1.48 1.74 14.76
C PRO A 333 0.77 2.29 13.53
N THR A 334 -0.35 1.68 13.12
CA THR A 334 -1.02 2.02 11.85
C THR A 334 -2.26 2.88 12.01
N ASP A 335 -2.85 2.93 13.20
CA ASP A 335 -4.05 3.73 13.47
C ASP A 335 -4.06 4.29 14.88
N VAL A 336 -4.73 5.42 15.09
CA VAL A 336 -4.97 6.07 16.38
C VAL A 336 -6.35 6.69 16.44
N ILE A 337 -7.11 6.39 17.49
CA ILE A 337 -8.40 7.03 17.78
C ILE A 337 -8.49 7.39 19.23
N PHE A 338 -9.42 8.28 19.57
CA PHE A 338 -9.67 8.76 20.94
C PHE A 338 -11.03 8.31 21.47
N ASN A 339 -11.14 8.20 22.78
CA ASN A 339 -12.45 8.25 23.40
C ASN A 339 -13.00 9.70 23.36
N GLN A 340 -14.30 9.85 23.56
CA GLN A 340 -14.99 11.14 23.43
C GLN A 340 -14.40 12.25 24.31
N SER A 341 -13.89 11.91 25.51
CA SER A 341 -13.27 12.88 26.42
C SER A 341 -11.81 13.20 26.10
N GLY A 342 -11.16 12.46 25.21
CA GLY A 342 -9.72 12.56 24.95
C GLY A 342 -8.84 12.05 26.09
N SER A 343 -9.43 11.48 27.15
CA SER A 343 -8.65 10.95 28.26
C SER A 343 -7.89 9.67 27.94
N GLN A 344 -8.26 8.99 26.86
CA GLN A 344 -7.60 7.79 26.35
C GLN A 344 -7.48 7.85 24.83
N ALA A 345 -6.34 7.35 24.33
CA ALA A 345 -6.12 7.04 22.93
C ALA A 345 -5.89 5.52 22.76
N PHE A 346 -6.32 4.99 21.63
CA PHE A 346 -6.13 3.60 21.25
C PHE A 346 -5.27 3.55 20.00
N VAL A 347 -4.22 2.73 20.02
CA VAL A 347 -3.24 2.65 18.95
C VAL A 347 -3.05 1.19 18.54
N THR A 348 -3.15 0.92 17.26
CA THR A 348 -2.85 -0.41 16.72
C THR A 348 -1.37 -0.73 16.79
N SER A 349 -1.03 -1.98 17.01
CA SER A 349 0.31 -2.53 16.83
C SER A 349 0.25 -3.67 15.82
N TYR A 350 0.36 -3.30 14.56
CA TYR A 350 0.21 -4.21 13.41
C TYR A 350 1.21 -5.37 13.46
N GLY A 351 2.44 -5.07 13.89
CA GLY A 351 3.53 -6.02 13.99
C GLY A 351 3.48 -6.97 15.18
N THR A 352 2.67 -6.71 16.22
CA THR A 352 2.68 -7.56 17.44
C THR A 352 1.31 -8.04 17.90
N ASP A 353 0.24 -7.79 17.12
CA ASP A 353 -1.15 -8.16 17.43
C ASP A 353 -1.62 -7.59 18.77
N ARG A 354 -1.45 -6.27 18.96
CA ARG A 354 -1.84 -5.57 20.18
C ARG A 354 -2.54 -4.26 19.88
N ILE A 355 -3.32 -3.79 20.84
CA ILE A 355 -3.83 -2.42 20.90
C ILE A 355 -3.24 -1.74 22.13
N GLY A 356 -2.41 -0.73 21.90
CA GLY A 356 -1.89 0.12 22.97
C GLY A 356 -2.99 1.06 23.46
N ILE A 357 -3.14 1.21 24.78
CA ILE A 357 -4.03 2.17 25.44
C ILE A 357 -3.16 3.22 26.09
N LEU A 358 -3.26 4.45 25.60
CA LEU A 358 -2.49 5.60 26.07
C LEU A 358 -3.41 6.55 26.86
N ASP A 359 -2.85 7.29 27.79
CA ASP A 359 -3.58 8.40 28.42
C ASP A 359 -3.60 9.65 27.51
N GLY A 360 -4.33 10.68 27.93
CA GLY A 360 -4.47 11.93 27.15
C GLY A 360 -3.17 12.71 26.98
N SER A 361 -2.06 12.31 27.63
CA SER A 361 -0.72 12.88 27.40
C SER A 361 0.11 12.08 26.40
N GLY A 362 -0.36 10.88 26.01
CA GLY A 362 0.30 9.96 25.08
C GLY A 362 1.16 8.90 25.75
N LYS A 363 1.11 8.79 27.09
CA LYS A 363 1.86 7.75 27.79
C LYS A 363 1.12 6.43 27.72
N LEU A 364 1.83 5.37 27.24
CA LEU A 364 1.31 4.00 27.22
C LEU A 364 1.01 3.53 28.65
N GLN A 365 -0.24 3.16 28.90
CA GLN A 365 -0.72 2.68 30.19
C GLN A 365 -0.77 1.14 30.24
N ARG A 366 -1.26 0.55 29.18
CA ARG A 366 -1.40 -0.90 29.03
C ARG A 366 -1.66 -1.24 27.55
N TYR A 367 -1.67 -2.50 27.22
CA TYR A 367 -2.11 -3.02 25.92
C TYR A 367 -3.17 -4.10 26.08
N VAL A 368 -3.93 -4.37 25.03
CA VAL A 368 -4.83 -5.50 24.89
C VAL A 368 -4.37 -6.32 23.70
N GLU A 369 -4.21 -7.63 23.90
CA GLU A 369 -3.84 -8.55 22.84
C GLU A 369 -5.02 -8.87 21.94
N VAL A 370 -4.71 -9.09 20.66
CA VAL A 370 -5.66 -9.41 19.59
C VAL A 370 -5.33 -10.81 19.07
N GLY A 371 -6.34 -11.67 18.99
CA GLY A 371 -6.17 -13.07 18.59
C GLY A 371 -5.60 -13.96 19.70
N ASP A 372 -5.03 -15.11 19.30
CA ASP A 372 -4.59 -16.15 20.22
C ASP A 372 -3.11 -16.04 20.63
N SER A 373 -2.37 -15.12 20.02
CA SER A 373 -0.94 -14.95 20.27
C SER A 373 -0.71 -14.01 21.44
N THR A 374 -0.46 -14.56 22.63
CA THR A 374 -0.28 -13.81 23.86
C THR A 374 1.20 -13.64 24.23
N GLY A 375 1.52 -12.49 24.83
CA GLY A 375 2.88 -12.18 25.31
C GLY A 375 3.93 -12.30 24.21
N ALA A 376 5.00 -13.00 24.48
CA ALA A 376 6.08 -13.26 23.52
C ALA A 376 5.82 -14.44 22.57
N SER A 377 4.65 -15.09 22.66
CA SER A 377 4.35 -16.23 21.79
C SER A 377 4.26 -15.79 20.31
N VAL A 378 4.80 -16.63 19.43
CA VAL A 378 4.82 -16.37 17.97
C VAL A 378 3.83 -17.30 17.31
N ASN A 379 2.87 -16.74 16.56
CA ASN A 379 1.88 -17.47 15.78
C ASN A 379 1.72 -16.84 14.40
N THR A 380 2.80 -16.80 13.65
CA THR A 380 2.95 -16.01 12.42
C THR A 380 1.96 -16.42 11.32
N ARG A 381 1.67 -17.71 11.15
CA ARG A 381 0.71 -18.20 10.13
C ARG A 381 -0.72 -17.70 10.38
N PHE A 382 -1.06 -17.45 11.65
CA PHE A 382 -2.39 -16.99 12.06
C PHE A 382 -2.36 -15.58 12.66
N LYS A 383 -1.43 -14.76 12.19
CA LYS A 383 -1.29 -13.39 12.61
C LYS A 383 -2.52 -12.57 12.25
N ARG A 384 -2.98 -11.72 13.18
CA ARG A 384 -4.17 -10.87 13.00
C ARG A 384 -3.86 -9.57 12.24
N GLY A 385 -2.83 -8.87 12.62
CA GLY A 385 -2.46 -7.59 12.04
C GLY A 385 -3.54 -6.52 12.22
N PRO A 386 -3.74 -5.99 13.45
CA PRO A 386 -4.72 -4.93 13.72
C PRO A 386 -4.38 -3.67 12.93
N ARG A 387 -5.28 -3.24 12.04
CA ARG A 387 -5.03 -2.17 11.06
C ARG A 387 -5.86 -0.93 11.29
N ALA A 388 -7.15 -1.07 11.59
CA ALA A 388 -8.10 0.03 11.78
C ALA A 388 -8.96 -0.18 13.02
N LEU A 389 -9.41 0.92 13.61
CA LEU A 389 -10.14 0.95 14.88
C LEU A 389 -11.47 1.67 14.72
N ALA A 390 -12.50 1.20 15.44
CA ALA A 390 -13.74 1.93 15.64
C ALA A 390 -14.21 1.75 17.10
N LEU A 391 -14.41 2.87 17.82
CA LEU A 391 -14.89 2.86 19.19
C LEU A 391 -16.40 3.06 19.21
N HIS A 392 -17.10 2.21 19.93
CA HIS A 392 -18.55 2.38 20.11
C HIS A 392 -18.85 3.66 20.90
N PRO A 393 -19.77 4.53 20.42
CA PRO A 393 -19.98 5.85 21.02
C PRO A 393 -20.56 5.81 22.44
N ALA A 394 -21.32 4.77 22.80
CA ALA A 394 -22.08 4.69 24.06
C ALA A 394 -21.56 3.65 25.06
N VAL A 395 -20.80 2.65 24.62
CA VAL A 395 -20.33 1.53 25.46
C VAL A 395 -18.84 1.27 25.29
N GLN A 396 -18.23 0.55 26.25
CA GLN A 396 -16.79 0.35 26.31
C GLN A 396 -16.33 -0.84 25.43
N TYR A 397 -16.77 -0.85 24.15
CA TYR A 397 -16.30 -1.82 23.17
C TYR A 397 -15.52 -1.13 22.06
N LEU A 398 -14.37 -1.73 21.72
CA LEU A 398 -13.50 -1.32 20.61
C LEU A 398 -13.52 -2.42 19.57
N TYR A 399 -13.84 -2.06 18.32
CA TYR A 399 -13.77 -2.94 17.16
C TYR A 399 -12.44 -2.72 16.46
N VAL A 400 -11.80 -3.82 16.09
CA VAL A 400 -10.47 -3.83 15.47
C VAL A 400 -10.57 -4.61 14.17
N LEU A 401 -10.33 -3.97 13.05
CA LEU A 401 -10.18 -4.68 11.78
C LEU A 401 -8.77 -5.25 11.68
N ASN A 402 -8.70 -6.55 11.53
CA ASN A 402 -7.47 -7.33 11.40
C ASN A 402 -7.20 -7.60 9.92
N ARG A 403 -6.21 -6.93 9.34
CA ARG A 403 -5.93 -6.99 7.89
C ARG A 403 -5.36 -8.35 7.46
N LEU A 404 -4.54 -9.00 8.28
CA LEU A 404 -3.84 -10.22 7.89
C LEU A 404 -4.74 -11.46 7.99
N SER A 405 -5.62 -11.52 8.98
CA SER A 405 -6.62 -12.57 9.14
C SER A 405 -7.96 -12.27 8.45
N ASN A 406 -8.13 -11.06 7.93
CA ASN A 406 -9.39 -10.57 7.38
C ASN A 406 -10.58 -10.78 8.33
N SER A 407 -10.45 -10.30 9.56
CA SER A 407 -11.43 -10.47 10.65
C SER A 407 -11.65 -9.18 11.41
N ILE A 408 -12.71 -9.16 12.25
CA ILE A 408 -12.99 -8.07 13.18
C ILE A 408 -12.94 -8.62 14.60
N SER A 409 -12.02 -8.12 15.43
CA SER A 409 -11.97 -8.42 16.87
C SER A 409 -12.79 -7.43 17.66
N VAL A 410 -13.54 -7.92 18.66
CA VAL A 410 -14.29 -7.10 19.63
C VAL A 410 -13.54 -7.13 20.96
N LEU A 411 -13.09 -5.95 21.41
CA LEU A 411 -12.38 -5.80 22.67
C LEU A 411 -13.31 -5.18 23.71
N ASP A 412 -13.42 -5.82 24.88
CA ASP A 412 -14.04 -5.25 26.07
C ASP A 412 -12.97 -4.43 26.82
N LEU A 413 -13.10 -3.12 26.78
CA LEU A 413 -12.15 -2.19 27.40
C LEU A 413 -12.19 -2.21 28.94
N GLN A 414 -13.31 -2.62 29.56
CA GLN A 414 -13.43 -2.77 31.00
C GLN A 414 -12.71 -4.02 31.48
N GLN A 415 -12.90 -5.14 30.75
CA GLN A 415 -12.22 -6.40 31.06
C GLN A 415 -10.76 -6.40 30.56
N GLY A 416 -10.42 -5.52 29.61
CA GLY A 416 -9.08 -5.42 29.01
C GLY A 416 -8.71 -6.64 28.17
N LYS A 417 -9.67 -7.25 27.47
CA LYS A 417 -9.44 -8.44 26.66
C LYS A 417 -10.34 -8.50 25.42
N GLN A 418 -9.93 -9.28 24.43
CA GLN A 418 -10.78 -9.69 23.33
C GLN A 418 -11.88 -10.65 23.83
N ILE A 419 -13.11 -10.40 23.40
CA ILE A 419 -14.29 -11.22 23.80
C ILE A 419 -14.89 -11.96 22.62
N GLN A 420 -14.66 -11.48 21.39
CA GLN A 420 -15.14 -12.09 20.15
C GLN A 420 -14.23 -11.79 18.98
N GLU A 421 -14.26 -12.65 17.97
CA GLU A 421 -13.70 -12.39 16.64
C GLU A 421 -14.73 -12.82 15.59
N VAL A 422 -14.95 -11.98 14.56
CA VAL A 422 -15.85 -12.23 13.44
C VAL A 422 -15.01 -12.31 12.18
N GLU A 423 -14.99 -13.47 11.55
CA GLU A 423 -14.31 -13.67 10.26
C GLU A 423 -15.13 -13.06 9.12
N MET A 424 -14.44 -12.48 8.13
CA MET A 424 -15.02 -12.01 6.88
C MET A 424 -14.68 -13.00 5.75
N PRO A 425 -15.51 -13.08 4.68
CA PRO A 425 -15.16 -13.84 3.48
C PRO A 425 -13.79 -13.46 2.94
N ASP A 426 -12.93 -14.44 2.70
CA ASP A 426 -11.56 -14.23 2.24
C ASP A 426 -11.22 -15.19 1.09
N PRO A 427 -11.18 -14.70 -0.17
CA PRO A 427 -10.81 -15.51 -1.34
C PRO A 427 -9.30 -15.78 -1.45
N THR A 428 -8.49 -15.22 -0.53
CA THR A 428 -7.03 -15.41 -0.55
C THR A 428 -6.66 -16.87 -0.39
N PRO A 429 -5.86 -17.48 -1.29
CA PRO A 429 -5.37 -18.83 -1.14
C PRO A 429 -4.68 -19.03 0.22
N GLN A 430 -4.90 -20.19 0.82
CA GLN A 430 -4.45 -20.50 2.19
C GLN A 430 -2.93 -20.28 2.35
N GLU A 431 -2.12 -20.75 1.41
CA GLU A 431 -0.67 -20.62 1.43
C GLU A 431 -0.20 -19.15 1.35
N VAL A 432 -0.93 -18.30 0.62
CA VAL A 432 -0.65 -16.85 0.54
C VAL A 432 -1.00 -16.19 1.89
N ARG A 433 -2.15 -16.54 2.46
CA ARG A 433 -2.61 -16.03 3.75
C ARG A 433 -1.66 -16.41 4.88
N GLU A 434 -1.26 -17.68 4.95
CA GLU A 434 -0.31 -18.18 5.96
C GLU A 434 1.09 -17.57 5.78
N GLY A 435 1.53 -17.36 4.52
CA GLY A 435 2.83 -16.76 4.19
C GLY A 435 2.91 -15.26 4.48
N ARG A 436 1.77 -14.54 4.42
CA ARG A 436 1.71 -13.08 4.63
C ARG A 436 2.24 -12.66 6.00
N GLY A 437 1.93 -13.42 7.05
CA GLY A 437 2.35 -13.12 8.41
C GLY A 437 3.86 -12.92 8.56
N TYR A 438 4.68 -13.65 7.82
CA TYR A 438 6.14 -13.59 7.93
C TYR A 438 6.75 -12.25 7.49
N LEU A 439 6.06 -11.48 6.64
CA LEU A 439 6.49 -10.13 6.29
C LEU A 439 6.29 -9.16 7.46
N PHE A 440 5.16 -9.29 8.17
CA PHE A 440 4.67 -8.30 9.11
C PHE A 440 4.94 -8.61 10.59
N ASP A 441 5.25 -9.87 10.93
CA ASP A 441 5.38 -10.28 12.33
C ASP A 441 6.67 -9.78 12.97
N ALA A 442 6.55 -8.74 13.80
CA ALA A 442 7.68 -8.18 14.54
C ALA A 442 8.15 -9.10 15.68
N LYS A 443 7.32 -10.04 16.16
CA LYS A 443 7.74 -11.04 17.18
C LYS A 443 8.77 -12.03 16.65
N LEU A 444 8.98 -12.07 15.32
CA LEU A 444 10.10 -12.82 14.71
C LEU A 444 11.45 -12.12 14.91
N SER A 445 11.47 -10.86 15.32
CA SER A 445 12.70 -10.18 15.74
C SER A 445 13.08 -10.54 17.18
N GLY A 446 14.30 -10.19 17.56
CA GLY A 446 14.80 -10.47 18.92
C GLY A 446 14.10 -9.67 20.03
N ASN A 447 13.33 -8.64 19.71
CA ASN A 447 12.71 -7.74 20.70
C ASN A 447 11.28 -7.30 20.36
N GLY A 448 10.72 -7.74 19.26
CA GLY A 448 9.33 -7.41 18.88
C GLY A 448 9.10 -6.03 18.29
N THR A 449 10.15 -5.26 17.95
CA THR A 449 9.98 -3.89 17.46
C THR A 449 10.09 -3.74 15.94
N VAL A 450 10.64 -4.74 15.25
CA VAL A 450 10.93 -4.67 13.80
C VAL A 450 10.49 -5.92 13.07
N SER A 451 10.03 -5.77 11.84
CA SER A 451 9.72 -6.85 10.91
C SER A 451 10.34 -6.53 9.54
N CYS A 452 10.22 -7.42 8.56
CA CYS A 452 10.59 -7.11 7.18
C CYS A 452 9.79 -5.92 6.63
N ALA A 453 8.53 -5.76 7.08
CA ALA A 453 7.68 -4.61 6.73
C ALA A 453 8.12 -3.29 7.37
N SER A 454 9.14 -3.25 8.23
CA SER A 454 9.71 -1.98 8.71
C SER A 454 10.43 -1.20 7.60
N CYS A 455 10.94 -1.88 6.57
CA CYS A 455 11.51 -1.29 5.35
C CYS A 455 10.64 -1.58 4.12
N HIS A 456 10.04 -2.78 4.04
CA HIS A 456 9.15 -3.19 2.96
C HIS A 456 7.67 -2.92 3.29
N ILE A 457 7.36 -1.62 3.49
CA ILE A 457 6.04 -1.15 3.93
C ILE A 457 4.95 -1.62 2.95
N ASP A 458 3.91 -2.28 3.46
CA ASP A 458 2.78 -2.82 2.67
C ASP A 458 3.26 -3.64 1.44
N GLY A 459 4.35 -4.42 1.60
CA GLY A 459 4.95 -5.22 0.51
C GLY A 459 5.70 -4.41 -0.54
N ASP A 460 5.94 -3.12 -0.30
CA ASP A 460 6.64 -2.24 -1.22
C ASP A 460 8.00 -1.77 -0.63
N ARG A 461 8.26 -0.49 -0.49
CA ARG A 461 9.52 0.13 -0.05
C ARG A 461 9.26 1.33 0.84
N ASP A 462 10.28 1.72 1.61
CA ASP A 462 10.29 2.92 2.45
C ASP A 462 10.78 4.19 1.72
N GLY A 463 11.26 4.07 0.49
CA GLY A 463 11.84 5.17 -0.27
C GLY A 463 13.25 5.59 0.16
N LEU A 464 13.92 4.83 1.05
CA LEU A 464 15.23 5.13 1.61
C LEU A 464 16.32 4.21 1.05
N ALA A 465 17.57 4.61 1.28
CA ALA A 465 18.74 3.74 1.19
C ALA A 465 19.26 3.38 2.59
N TRP A 466 19.88 2.20 2.68
CA TRP A 466 20.45 1.65 3.91
C TRP A 466 21.86 1.14 3.65
N ASP A 467 22.81 1.40 4.56
CA ASP A 467 24.14 0.78 4.55
C ASP A 467 24.15 -0.43 5.50
N LEU A 468 23.64 -1.55 5.01
CA LEU A 468 23.62 -2.84 5.71
C LEU A 468 24.89 -3.66 5.46
N GLY A 469 26.05 -3.01 5.36
CA GLY A 469 27.35 -3.68 5.31
C GLY A 469 27.69 -4.35 6.64
N ASP A 470 28.65 -5.29 6.61
CA ASP A 470 29.18 -5.97 7.80
C ASP A 470 30.72 -5.89 7.81
N PRO A 471 31.32 -5.03 8.64
CA PRO A 471 32.80 -4.95 8.76
C PRO A 471 33.43 -6.23 9.32
N GLY A 472 32.70 -7.05 10.07
CA GLY A 472 33.11 -8.33 10.60
C GLY A 472 32.81 -9.55 9.73
N GLY A 473 32.12 -9.32 8.61
CA GLY A 473 31.64 -10.36 7.71
C GLY A 473 32.73 -11.07 6.92
N LYS A 474 32.33 -11.84 5.92
CA LYS A 474 33.22 -12.58 5.01
C LYS A 474 32.93 -12.22 3.56
N LEU A 475 33.94 -12.37 2.70
CA LEU A 475 33.75 -12.29 1.27
C LEU A 475 32.66 -13.28 0.81
N PHE A 476 31.73 -12.78 -0.01
CA PHE A 476 30.76 -13.66 -0.67
C PHE A 476 31.32 -14.03 -2.05
N ASN A 477 31.60 -15.32 -2.20
CA ASN A 477 32.12 -15.86 -3.46
C ASN A 477 30.94 -16.35 -4.33
N ASP A 478 30.62 -15.60 -5.38
CA ASP A 478 29.59 -15.92 -6.36
C ASP A 478 30.13 -16.73 -7.56
N GLY A 479 31.39 -17.19 -7.46
CA GLY A 479 32.10 -17.86 -8.56
C GLY A 479 32.74 -16.90 -9.58
N SER A 480 32.61 -15.59 -9.37
CA SER A 480 33.33 -14.58 -10.17
C SER A 480 34.78 -14.42 -9.73
N ALA A 481 35.61 -13.79 -10.58
CA ALA A 481 36.97 -13.45 -10.23
C ALA A 481 37.11 -12.40 -9.10
N ASN A 482 36.02 -11.68 -8.80
CA ASN A 482 35.98 -10.61 -7.81
C ASN A 482 34.88 -10.89 -6.78
N PRO A 483 35.19 -11.59 -5.67
CA PRO A 483 34.22 -11.84 -4.60
C PRO A 483 33.62 -10.55 -4.05
N LEU A 484 32.34 -10.60 -3.68
CA LEU A 484 31.66 -9.43 -3.14
C LEU A 484 32.09 -9.13 -1.70
N HIS A 485 32.53 -7.90 -1.46
CA HIS A 485 32.95 -7.44 -0.13
C HIS A 485 31.71 -7.32 0.79
N PRO A 486 31.76 -7.73 2.09
CA PRO A 486 30.63 -7.64 3.01
C PRO A 486 30.25 -6.19 3.38
N MET A 487 31.16 -5.23 3.29
CA MET A 487 30.83 -3.81 3.41
C MET A 487 30.22 -3.34 2.10
N LYS A 488 28.89 -3.18 2.07
CA LYS A 488 28.09 -3.02 0.86
C LYS A 488 27.93 -1.56 0.42
N GLY A 489 27.98 -0.61 1.38
CA GLY A 489 27.57 0.78 1.19
C GLY A 489 26.04 0.94 1.06
N PRO A 490 25.58 2.17 0.79
CA PRO A 490 24.16 2.47 0.64
C PRO A 490 23.50 1.72 -0.51
N LEU A 491 22.35 1.08 -0.23
CA LEU A 491 21.52 0.43 -1.22
C LEU A 491 20.04 0.75 -0.92
N MET A 492 19.30 1.13 -1.97
CA MET A 492 17.87 1.44 -1.87
C MET A 492 17.06 0.20 -1.51
N THR A 493 16.05 0.35 -0.65
CA THR A 493 15.03 -0.68 -0.44
C THR A 493 14.34 -0.99 -1.77
N GLN A 494 14.30 -2.28 -2.16
CA GLN A 494 13.60 -2.73 -3.35
C GLN A 494 12.16 -3.12 -3.01
N THR A 495 11.23 -2.87 -3.94
CA THR A 495 9.85 -3.34 -3.79
C THR A 495 9.79 -4.88 -3.80
N LEU A 496 8.84 -5.45 -3.07
CA LEU A 496 8.50 -6.88 -3.12
C LEU A 496 7.42 -7.19 -4.17
N ARG A 497 6.88 -6.17 -4.84
CA ARG A 497 5.89 -6.34 -5.91
C ARG A 497 6.53 -6.89 -7.16
N GLY A 498 5.81 -7.75 -7.89
CA GLY A 498 6.20 -8.24 -9.22
C GLY A 498 7.42 -9.18 -9.21
N LEU A 499 7.69 -9.90 -8.12
CA LEU A 499 8.83 -10.83 -8.02
C LEU A 499 8.59 -12.19 -8.68
N ALA A 500 7.37 -12.48 -9.13
CA ALA A 500 7.07 -13.71 -9.85
C ALA A 500 7.97 -13.87 -11.08
N GLY A 501 8.59 -15.04 -11.24
CA GLY A 501 9.51 -15.34 -12.33
C GLY A 501 10.94 -14.86 -12.14
N ASP A 502 11.25 -14.02 -11.16
CA ASP A 502 12.61 -13.65 -10.80
C ASP A 502 13.28 -14.78 -10.01
N ARG A 503 14.59 -14.96 -10.23
CA ARG A 503 15.36 -16.08 -9.63
C ARG A 503 16.56 -15.62 -8.83
N ILE A 504 16.98 -14.38 -8.98
CA ILE A 504 18.16 -13.82 -8.32
C ILE A 504 17.77 -12.47 -7.75
N PHE A 505 18.03 -12.29 -6.47
CA PHE A 505 17.56 -11.14 -5.68
C PHE A 505 18.71 -10.33 -5.11
N HIS A 506 18.40 -9.23 -4.42
CA HIS A 506 19.28 -8.14 -4.01
C HIS A 506 19.90 -7.36 -5.18
N TRP A 507 20.38 -6.15 -4.90
CA TRP A 507 21.09 -5.34 -5.85
C TRP A 507 22.37 -6.01 -6.38
N ARG A 508 23.04 -6.82 -5.54
CA ARG A 508 24.33 -7.46 -5.86
C ARG A 508 24.20 -8.87 -6.44
N ALA A 509 22.98 -9.36 -6.65
CA ALA A 509 22.72 -10.71 -7.13
C ALA A 509 23.23 -11.83 -6.16
N ASP A 510 23.38 -11.52 -4.89
CA ASP A 510 23.95 -12.40 -3.86
C ASP A 510 22.90 -13.30 -3.17
N ARG A 511 21.70 -13.36 -3.69
CA ARG A 511 20.61 -14.22 -3.19
C ARG A 511 20.00 -15.05 -4.34
N PRO A 512 20.29 -16.37 -4.40
CA PRO A 512 19.81 -17.24 -5.49
C PRO A 512 18.33 -17.62 -5.38
N GLY A 513 17.63 -17.19 -4.34
CA GLY A 513 16.21 -17.43 -4.10
C GLY A 513 15.70 -16.61 -2.93
N LEU A 514 14.36 -16.53 -2.80
CA LEU A 514 13.75 -15.81 -1.67
C LEU A 514 14.00 -16.51 -0.34
N THR A 515 14.09 -17.83 -0.30
CA THR A 515 14.44 -18.59 0.93
C THR A 515 15.85 -18.27 1.46
N SER A 516 16.75 -17.73 0.61
CA SER A 516 18.09 -17.29 1.04
C SER A 516 18.08 -16.07 1.97
N PHE A 517 16.91 -15.45 2.18
CA PHE A 517 16.75 -14.35 3.14
C PHE A 517 16.55 -14.82 4.59
N ASN A 518 16.48 -16.13 4.84
CA ASN A 518 16.30 -16.67 6.20
C ASN A 518 17.34 -16.13 7.20
N GLY A 519 18.59 -15.92 6.77
CA GLY A 519 19.65 -15.33 7.59
C GLY A 519 19.36 -13.90 8.06
N THR A 520 18.44 -13.17 7.46
CA THR A 520 18.08 -11.80 7.88
C THR A 520 17.41 -11.80 9.27
N PHE A 521 16.65 -12.83 9.60
CA PHE A 521 15.99 -12.95 10.91
C PHE A 521 16.98 -12.90 12.07
N PRO A 522 18.07 -13.72 12.15
CA PRO A 522 19.08 -13.59 13.20
C PRO A 522 20.01 -12.40 13.00
N ASN A 523 20.42 -12.07 11.77
CA ASN A 523 21.51 -11.11 11.53
C ASN A 523 21.05 -9.66 11.69
N LEU A 524 19.95 -9.27 11.04
CA LEU A 524 19.42 -7.90 11.11
C LEU A 524 18.36 -7.75 12.19
N MET A 525 17.42 -8.73 12.29
CA MET A 525 16.31 -8.63 13.21
C MET A 525 16.62 -9.13 14.63
N GLY A 526 17.72 -9.87 14.83
CA GLY A 526 18.13 -10.37 16.13
C GLY A 526 17.33 -11.57 16.67
N GLY A 527 16.45 -12.14 15.84
CA GLY A 527 15.63 -13.29 16.14
C GLY A 527 16.30 -14.63 15.81
N SER A 528 15.51 -15.61 15.33
CA SER A 528 15.95 -16.95 14.98
C SER A 528 15.64 -17.31 13.54
N LEU A 529 16.37 -18.26 12.97
CA LEU A 529 16.04 -18.83 11.65
C LEU A 529 14.63 -19.45 11.67
N LEU A 530 13.91 -19.25 10.59
CA LEU A 530 12.65 -19.93 10.33
C LEU A 530 12.91 -21.36 9.83
N ALA A 531 11.95 -22.26 10.03
CA ALA A 531 11.94 -23.56 9.38
C ALA A 531 11.82 -23.43 7.86
N ASP A 532 12.30 -24.40 7.11
CA ASP A 532 12.31 -24.35 5.64
C ASP A 532 10.91 -24.24 5.06
N ASP A 533 9.92 -24.94 5.63
CA ASP A 533 8.52 -24.86 5.19
C ASP A 533 7.93 -23.43 5.40
N ASP A 534 8.26 -22.81 6.53
CA ASP A 534 7.85 -21.44 6.84
C ASP A 534 8.49 -20.43 5.86
N MET A 535 9.76 -20.62 5.56
CA MET A 535 10.45 -19.80 4.54
C MET A 535 9.88 -20.00 3.16
N GLN A 536 9.39 -21.21 2.83
CA GLN A 536 8.74 -21.46 1.53
C GLN A 536 7.39 -20.74 1.44
N LEU A 537 6.54 -20.81 2.48
CA LEU A 537 5.29 -20.06 2.56
C LEU A 537 5.53 -18.56 2.40
N PHE A 538 6.55 -18.03 3.11
CA PHE A 538 6.93 -16.61 2.97
C PHE A 538 7.39 -16.27 1.55
N ALA A 539 8.19 -17.14 0.92
CA ALA A 539 8.65 -16.93 -0.45
C ALA A 539 7.48 -16.94 -1.45
N ASP A 540 6.50 -17.80 -1.26
CA ASP A 540 5.34 -17.91 -2.15
C ASP A 540 4.39 -16.71 -1.98
N TYR A 541 4.20 -16.24 -0.74
CA TYR A 541 3.52 -14.97 -0.49
C TYR A 541 4.22 -13.80 -1.21
N MET A 542 5.54 -13.63 -1.05
CA MET A 542 6.27 -12.54 -1.73
C MET A 542 6.13 -12.57 -3.25
N LYS A 543 6.09 -13.76 -3.86
CA LYS A 543 5.86 -13.92 -5.30
C LYS A 543 4.43 -13.60 -5.73
N SER A 544 3.48 -13.68 -4.81
CA SER A 544 2.07 -13.39 -5.10
C SER A 544 1.78 -11.90 -5.26
N ILE A 545 2.60 -11.02 -4.66
CA ILE A 545 2.36 -9.58 -4.64
C ILE A 545 2.56 -8.98 -6.05
N ARG A 546 1.53 -8.31 -6.57
CA ARG A 546 1.52 -7.69 -7.89
C ARG A 546 1.49 -6.18 -7.83
N PHE A 547 1.95 -5.55 -8.90
CA PHE A 547 1.69 -4.13 -9.12
C PHE A 547 0.25 -3.91 -9.57
N GLY A 548 -0.33 -2.75 -9.23
CA GLY A 548 -1.45 -2.20 -9.95
C GLY A 548 -1.05 -1.79 -11.38
N SER A 549 -1.96 -1.20 -12.12
CA SER A 549 -1.68 -0.62 -13.45
C SER A 549 -0.65 0.52 -13.35
N ASN A 550 0.05 0.80 -14.44
CA ASN A 550 0.91 1.97 -14.56
C ASN A 550 0.19 3.04 -15.39
N PRO A 551 -0.21 4.18 -14.81
CA PRO A 551 -0.97 5.21 -15.54
C PRO A 551 -0.18 5.91 -16.64
N LEU A 552 1.16 5.76 -16.67
CA LEU A 552 2.04 6.41 -17.65
C LEU A 552 2.35 5.51 -18.86
N ALA A 553 1.70 4.34 -18.97
CA ALA A 553 2.19 3.25 -19.82
C ALA A 553 2.26 3.59 -21.32
N GLU A 554 1.40 4.43 -21.92
CA GLU A 554 1.32 4.53 -23.38
C GLU A 554 1.26 5.97 -23.91
N ASN A 555 2.31 6.34 -24.65
CA ASN A 555 2.33 7.52 -25.50
C ASN A 555 3.37 7.37 -26.63
N ALA A 556 3.31 8.18 -27.67
CA ALA A 556 4.20 8.11 -28.84
C ALA A 556 5.70 8.23 -28.47
N GLU A 557 6.03 8.98 -27.44
CA GLU A 557 7.40 9.13 -26.94
C GLU A 557 7.88 7.83 -26.26
N ALA A 558 7.01 7.15 -25.51
CA ALA A 558 7.30 5.86 -24.88
C ALA A 558 7.49 4.75 -25.91
N GLU A 559 6.69 4.71 -26.99
CA GLU A 559 6.87 3.72 -28.06
C GLU A 559 8.23 3.87 -28.75
N ARG A 560 8.67 5.08 -29.04
CA ARG A 560 10.03 5.33 -29.52
C ARG A 560 11.09 4.88 -28.52
N GLY A 561 10.86 5.11 -27.23
CA GLY A 561 11.73 4.65 -26.16
C GLY A 561 11.84 3.12 -26.09
N LYS A 562 10.74 2.42 -26.33
CA LYS A 562 10.64 0.96 -26.41
C LYS A 562 11.47 0.41 -27.57
N GLU A 563 11.41 1.04 -28.75
CA GLU A 563 12.26 0.69 -29.89
C GLU A 563 13.74 0.84 -29.54
N ILE A 564 14.14 1.93 -28.90
CA ILE A 564 15.52 2.16 -28.45
C ILE A 564 15.94 1.08 -27.46
N PHE A 565 15.10 0.75 -26.49
CA PHE A 565 15.37 -0.26 -25.46
C PHE A 565 15.66 -1.65 -26.06
N HIS A 566 14.89 -2.05 -27.07
CA HIS A 566 14.96 -3.40 -27.65
C HIS A 566 15.94 -3.53 -28.81
N ALA A 567 16.07 -2.49 -29.63
CA ALA A 567 16.78 -2.63 -30.92
C ALA A 567 18.16 -1.95 -30.96
N ARG A 568 18.38 -0.87 -30.18
CA ARG A 568 19.57 -0.04 -30.32
C ARG A 568 20.73 -0.54 -29.47
N LEU A 569 21.89 -0.73 -30.08
CA LEU A 569 23.18 -1.01 -29.42
C LEU A 569 23.72 0.29 -28.79
N ALA A 570 23.24 0.64 -27.60
CA ALA A 570 23.48 1.93 -26.99
C ALA A 570 24.36 1.88 -25.72
N ILE A 571 24.70 0.67 -25.25
CA ILE A 571 25.47 0.49 -24.01
C ILE A 571 26.88 0.06 -24.39
N ALA A 572 27.88 0.94 -24.12
CA ALA A 572 29.30 0.62 -24.29
C ALA A 572 29.83 -0.18 -23.09
N ARG A 573 30.70 -1.14 -23.31
CA ARG A 573 31.45 -1.90 -22.33
C ARG A 573 32.93 -1.92 -22.68
N GLU A 574 33.80 -2.21 -21.74
CA GLU A 574 35.22 -2.40 -21.98
C GLU A 574 35.46 -3.32 -23.17
N GLY A 575 36.29 -2.93 -24.12
CA GLY A 575 36.65 -3.74 -25.32
C GLY A 575 35.75 -3.50 -26.53
N ASN A 576 35.13 -2.35 -26.73
CA ASN A 576 34.30 -1.98 -27.90
C ASN A 576 33.02 -2.83 -28.11
N ASN A 577 32.63 -3.66 -27.17
CA ASN A 577 31.40 -4.40 -27.24
C ASN A 577 30.20 -3.50 -26.90
N LYS A 578 29.17 -3.54 -27.76
CA LYS A 578 27.93 -2.78 -27.53
C LYS A 578 26.77 -3.72 -27.23
N PHE A 579 25.89 -3.29 -26.35
CA PHE A 579 24.73 -4.06 -25.91
C PHE A 579 23.45 -3.21 -26.00
N ARG A 580 22.33 -3.89 -26.17
CA ARG A 580 20.98 -3.30 -26.03
C ARG A 580 20.59 -3.33 -24.55
N CYS A 581 19.65 -2.47 -24.14
CA CYS A 581 19.12 -2.49 -22.77
C CYS A 581 18.51 -3.86 -22.42
N VAL A 582 17.76 -4.44 -23.36
CA VAL A 582 17.12 -5.76 -23.21
C VAL A 582 18.11 -6.92 -23.05
N ASP A 583 19.37 -6.77 -23.47
CA ASP A 583 20.38 -7.85 -23.30
C ASP A 583 20.73 -8.06 -21.80
N CYS A 584 20.51 -7.04 -20.97
CA CYS A 584 20.68 -7.09 -19.53
C CYS A 584 19.33 -7.17 -18.80
N HIS A 585 18.33 -6.40 -19.22
CA HIS A 585 16.97 -6.38 -18.70
C HIS A 585 16.08 -7.41 -19.42
N LYS A 586 16.45 -8.70 -19.32
CA LYS A 586 15.93 -9.80 -20.15
C LYS A 586 14.55 -10.31 -19.76
N ARG A 587 14.11 -10.08 -18.51
CA ARG A 587 12.87 -10.62 -17.99
C ARG A 587 11.71 -9.69 -18.24
N ILE A 588 10.49 -10.20 -18.16
CA ILE A 588 9.27 -9.41 -18.30
C ILE A 588 9.22 -8.27 -17.28
N SER A 589 9.74 -8.49 -16.06
CA SER A 589 9.89 -7.43 -15.05
C SER A 589 10.95 -6.37 -15.41
N GLY A 590 11.69 -6.55 -16.49
CA GLY A 590 12.87 -5.75 -16.81
C GLY A 590 14.08 -6.08 -15.93
N SER A 591 14.06 -7.14 -15.13
CA SER A 591 15.21 -7.56 -14.34
C SER A 591 16.16 -8.45 -15.13
N GLY A 592 17.38 -8.61 -14.62
CA GLY A 592 18.39 -9.50 -15.18
C GLY A 592 19.21 -10.22 -14.12
N SER A 593 19.96 -11.25 -14.55
CA SER A 593 20.76 -12.08 -13.65
C SER A 593 22.27 -11.76 -13.68
N ALA A 594 22.73 -10.93 -14.61
CA ALA A 594 24.15 -10.61 -14.72
C ALA A 594 24.54 -9.45 -13.79
N GLY A 595 25.60 -9.61 -13.05
CA GLY A 595 26.24 -8.52 -12.31
C GLY A 595 27.00 -7.59 -13.26
N PHE A 596 26.88 -6.30 -13.06
CA PHE A 596 27.63 -5.26 -13.75
C PHE A 596 28.50 -4.51 -12.75
N SER A 597 29.79 -4.41 -13.01
CA SER A 597 30.68 -3.56 -12.23
C SER A 597 30.48 -2.08 -12.58
N GLY A 598 30.62 -1.20 -11.60
CA GLY A 598 30.93 0.21 -11.82
C GLY A 598 29.84 1.25 -11.65
N LEU A 599 28.58 0.90 -11.28
CA LEU A 599 27.58 1.94 -10.95
C LEU A 599 27.66 2.45 -9.51
N ILE A 600 28.14 1.62 -8.59
CA ILE A 600 28.24 1.90 -7.15
C ILE A 600 29.58 1.46 -6.56
N GLY A 601 30.64 1.36 -7.37
CA GLY A 601 31.92 0.82 -6.94
C GLY A 601 31.94 -0.70 -6.73
N GLN A 602 30.83 -1.40 -6.99
CA GLN A 602 30.66 -2.84 -6.84
C GLN A 602 29.82 -3.43 -7.98
N SER A 603 29.76 -4.77 -8.04
CA SER A 603 28.87 -5.47 -8.97
C SER A 603 27.39 -5.27 -8.55
N ALA A 604 26.55 -4.92 -9.52
CA ALA A 604 25.10 -4.81 -9.34
C ALA A 604 24.38 -5.55 -10.48
N LYS A 605 23.24 -6.16 -10.16
CA LYS A 605 22.36 -6.76 -11.20
C LYS A 605 21.49 -5.69 -11.87
N ALA A 606 21.01 -5.98 -13.09
CA ALA A 606 19.93 -5.23 -13.69
C ALA A 606 18.67 -5.39 -12.83
N ALA A 607 18.24 -4.31 -12.19
CA ALA A 607 17.05 -4.30 -11.36
C ALA A 607 15.78 -4.34 -12.19
N GLN A 608 14.67 -4.70 -11.56
CA GLN A 608 13.34 -4.59 -12.16
C GLN A 608 13.04 -3.14 -12.53
N LEU A 609 12.33 -2.94 -13.64
CA LEU A 609 12.01 -1.62 -14.19
C LEU A 609 10.58 -1.15 -13.84
N ARG A 610 9.72 -2.03 -13.33
CA ARG A 610 8.38 -1.71 -12.88
C ARG A 610 8.41 -0.76 -11.69
N GLY A 611 7.44 0.17 -11.62
CA GLY A 611 7.33 1.12 -10.51
C GLY A 611 8.42 2.19 -10.46
N LEU A 612 9.13 2.47 -11.56
CA LEU A 612 10.10 3.57 -11.65
C LEU A 612 9.43 4.95 -11.56
N ASN A 613 8.18 5.07 -12.03
CA ASN A 613 7.36 6.28 -11.92
C ASN A 613 7.14 6.72 -10.46
N GLU A 614 7.18 5.79 -9.52
CA GLU A 614 7.01 6.07 -8.09
C GLU A 614 8.30 6.58 -7.40
N ARG A 615 9.44 6.54 -8.09
CA ARG A 615 10.76 6.97 -7.56
C ARG A 615 11.11 8.42 -7.87
N LEU A 616 10.12 9.26 -8.15
CA LEU A 616 10.36 10.67 -8.48
C LEU A 616 10.72 11.45 -7.22
N VAL A 617 11.86 12.15 -7.27
CA VAL A 617 12.39 12.94 -6.15
C VAL A 617 11.90 14.39 -6.14
N PHE A 618 11.34 14.87 -7.25
CA PHE A 618 10.81 16.22 -7.38
C PHE A 618 9.31 16.26 -7.55
N GLN A 619 8.70 17.30 -7.02
CA GLN A 619 7.33 17.71 -7.31
C GLN A 619 7.37 19.18 -7.70
N GLY A 620 7.10 19.49 -8.99
CA GLY A 620 7.46 20.77 -9.55
C GLY A 620 8.96 21.02 -9.40
N ASP A 621 9.33 22.15 -8.82
CA ASP A 621 10.73 22.53 -8.55
C ASP A 621 11.21 22.10 -7.14
N VAL A 622 10.35 21.49 -6.33
CA VAL A 622 10.65 21.12 -4.94
C VAL A 622 11.18 19.70 -4.88
N ARG A 623 12.34 19.52 -4.23
CA ARG A 623 12.87 18.19 -3.96
C ARG A 623 12.24 17.65 -2.67
N VAL A 624 11.51 16.52 -2.80
CA VAL A 624 10.73 15.91 -1.72
C VAL A 624 11.28 14.57 -1.24
N ASN A 625 12.29 14.00 -1.91
CA ASN A 625 12.95 12.75 -1.50
C ASN A 625 14.47 12.88 -1.65
N GLY A 626 15.22 12.38 -0.69
CA GLY A 626 16.68 12.38 -0.68
C GLY A 626 17.35 11.33 -1.55
N PHE A 627 16.59 10.34 -2.02
CA PHE A 627 17.10 9.19 -2.80
C PHE A 627 16.33 9.05 -4.11
N GLY A 628 17.04 9.11 -5.21
CA GLY A 628 16.47 9.04 -6.57
C GLY A 628 16.69 7.68 -7.23
N PHE A 629 17.35 7.70 -8.36
CA PHE A 629 17.61 6.54 -9.22
C PHE A 629 19.00 5.96 -8.98
N GLY A 630 19.24 4.77 -9.53
CA GLY A 630 20.41 3.96 -9.26
C GLY A 630 20.22 3.03 -8.07
N ALA A 631 21.20 2.15 -7.82
CA ALA A 631 21.13 1.18 -6.73
C ALA A 631 21.25 1.83 -5.35
N ASP A 632 22.01 2.92 -5.26
CA ASP A 632 22.24 3.72 -4.04
C ASP A 632 21.34 4.97 -3.96
N GLY A 633 20.53 5.25 -4.98
CA GLY A 633 19.68 6.43 -5.04
C GLY A 633 20.41 7.75 -5.33
N SER A 634 21.66 7.72 -5.78
CA SER A 634 22.49 8.91 -5.94
C SER A 634 22.13 9.79 -7.16
N LYS A 635 21.38 9.27 -8.12
CA LYS A 635 20.96 10.03 -9.30
C LYS A 635 19.59 10.67 -9.10
N GLU A 636 19.51 11.98 -9.22
CA GLU A 636 18.29 12.73 -8.92
C GLU A 636 17.16 12.41 -9.90
N THR A 637 17.49 12.26 -11.18
CA THR A 637 16.52 11.97 -12.22
C THR A 637 16.92 10.76 -13.06
N LEU A 638 15.94 10.11 -13.66
CA LEU A 638 16.22 9.03 -14.62
C LEU A 638 16.96 9.54 -15.87
N PHE A 639 16.73 10.80 -16.27
CA PHE A 639 17.48 11.43 -17.35
C PHE A 639 18.94 11.63 -16.99
N GLU A 640 19.25 12.04 -15.76
CA GLU A 640 20.60 12.12 -15.24
C GLU A 640 21.28 10.74 -15.21
N PHE A 641 20.57 9.73 -14.70
CA PHE A 641 21.06 8.34 -14.74
C PHE A 641 21.44 7.88 -16.16
N LEU A 642 20.62 8.21 -17.15
CA LEU A 642 20.88 7.91 -18.56
C LEU A 642 21.97 8.79 -19.19
N SER A 643 22.28 9.92 -18.55
CA SER A 643 23.29 10.88 -19.04
C SER A 643 24.64 10.72 -18.36
N ASP A 644 24.65 10.13 -17.15
CA ASP A 644 25.83 9.93 -16.35
C ASP A 644 26.43 8.57 -16.66
N SER A 645 27.23 8.47 -17.63
CA SER A 645 28.31 7.51 -17.78
C SER A 645 28.70 7.34 -19.24
N HIS A 646 29.91 6.95 -19.47
CA HIS A 646 30.44 6.44 -20.73
C HIS A 646 29.60 5.32 -21.36
N ARG A 647 28.58 4.80 -20.66
CA ARG A 647 27.71 3.71 -21.10
C ARG A 647 26.64 4.15 -22.09
N PHE A 648 26.12 5.39 -21.97
CA PHE A 648 25.00 5.89 -22.76
C PHE A 648 25.39 7.07 -23.67
N GLU A 649 26.69 7.27 -23.92
CA GLU A 649 27.22 8.40 -24.69
C GLU A 649 26.66 8.48 -26.14
N GLU A 650 26.32 7.34 -26.72
CA GLU A 650 25.82 7.26 -28.11
C GLU A 650 24.33 7.62 -28.23
N LEU A 651 23.60 7.82 -27.14
CA LEU A 651 22.22 8.27 -27.19
C LEU A 651 22.16 9.79 -27.27
N SER A 652 21.41 10.29 -28.25
CA SER A 652 21.08 11.72 -28.32
C SER A 652 20.22 12.14 -27.12
N ALA A 653 20.16 13.44 -26.83
CA ALA A 653 19.28 13.97 -25.78
C ALA A 653 17.81 13.59 -26.01
N GLN A 654 17.37 13.55 -27.29
CA GLN A 654 16.01 13.13 -27.65
C GLN A 654 15.79 11.63 -27.39
N ASP A 655 16.76 10.78 -27.75
CA ASP A 655 16.67 9.33 -27.47
C ASP A 655 16.60 9.06 -25.97
N LYS A 656 17.36 9.81 -25.14
CA LYS A 656 17.31 9.71 -23.69
C LYS A 656 15.94 10.15 -23.12
N LYS A 657 15.30 11.14 -23.71
CA LYS A 657 13.93 11.54 -23.33
C LYS A 657 12.91 10.46 -23.66
N SER A 658 12.97 9.91 -24.87
CA SER A 658 12.09 8.81 -25.30
C SER A 658 12.29 7.58 -24.43
N LEU A 659 13.53 7.22 -24.17
CA LEU A 659 13.87 6.09 -23.29
C LEU A 659 13.38 6.33 -21.84
N LYS A 660 13.53 7.55 -21.32
CA LYS A 660 12.97 7.94 -20.00
C LYS A 660 11.46 7.75 -19.98
N SER A 661 10.74 8.19 -21.01
CA SER A 661 9.27 8.05 -21.10
C SER A 661 8.87 6.57 -21.05
N PHE A 662 9.52 5.71 -21.83
CA PHE A 662 9.28 4.26 -21.83
C PHE A 662 9.59 3.63 -20.46
N LEU A 663 10.71 4.00 -19.82
CA LEU A 663 11.11 3.43 -18.53
C LEU A 663 10.18 3.84 -17.38
N LEU A 664 9.65 5.07 -17.38
CA LEU A 664 8.67 5.50 -16.42
C LEU A 664 7.30 4.85 -16.66
N GLY A 665 6.93 4.64 -17.92
CA GLY A 665 5.73 3.91 -18.33
C GLY A 665 5.96 2.39 -18.49
N PHE A 666 7.02 1.81 -17.91
CA PHE A 666 7.31 0.38 -18.06
C PHE A 666 6.12 -0.47 -17.60
N PRO A 667 5.61 -1.38 -18.47
CA PRO A 667 4.37 -2.08 -18.21
C PRO A 667 4.46 -2.99 -16.97
N THR A 668 3.41 -2.98 -16.19
CA THR A 668 3.21 -3.92 -15.10
C THR A 668 2.49 -5.17 -15.59
N GLU A 669 2.27 -6.15 -14.71
CA GLU A 669 1.46 -7.32 -15.03
C GLU A 669 -0.04 -7.07 -15.00
N THR A 670 -0.47 -5.89 -14.54
CA THR A 670 -1.88 -5.49 -14.48
C THR A 670 -2.19 -4.54 -15.64
N PRO A 671 -3.08 -4.92 -16.57
CA PRO A 671 -3.54 -4.05 -17.64
C PRO A 671 -4.18 -2.76 -17.11
N ALA A 672 -4.05 -1.66 -17.87
CA ALA A 672 -4.55 -0.35 -17.48
C ALA A 672 -6.07 -0.31 -17.25
N ILE A 673 -6.82 -1.14 -17.96
CA ILE A 673 -8.29 -1.20 -17.86
C ILE A 673 -8.79 -1.92 -16.59
N VAL A 674 -7.95 -2.64 -15.87
CA VAL A 674 -8.34 -3.35 -14.63
C VAL A 674 -8.76 -2.33 -13.57
N GLY A 675 -9.96 -2.51 -13.03
CA GLY A 675 -10.56 -1.62 -12.05
C GLY A 675 -11.56 -0.63 -12.65
N GLU A 676 -11.52 -0.37 -13.96
CA GLU A 676 -12.55 0.47 -14.59
C GLU A 676 -13.94 -0.06 -14.26
N THR A 677 -14.82 0.83 -13.83
CA THR A 677 -16.15 0.50 -13.33
C THR A 677 -17.20 1.46 -13.86
N ILE A 678 -18.28 0.91 -14.39
CA ILE A 678 -19.49 1.65 -14.79
C ILE A 678 -20.62 1.23 -13.86
N THR A 679 -21.30 2.18 -13.22
CA THR A 679 -22.52 1.93 -12.45
C THR A 679 -23.71 2.50 -13.21
N LEU A 680 -24.75 1.71 -13.34
CA LEU A 680 -25.97 1.99 -14.10
C LEU A 680 -27.20 1.91 -13.20
N SER A 681 -28.03 2.94 -13.27
CA SER A 681 -29.39 2.97 -12.74
C SER A 681 -30.41 2.94 -13.90
N ALA A 682 -31.70 2.98 -13.59
CA ALA A 682 -32.75 3.11 -14.60
C ALA A 682 -32.59 4.37 -15.47
N GLU A 683 -32.11 5.47 -14.91
CA GLU A 683 -31.86 6.72 -15.64
C GLU A 683 -30.74 6.54 -16.67
N GLN A 684 -29.60 6.01 -16.26
CA GLN A 684 -28.48 5.76 -17.17
C GLN A 684 -28.80 4.69 -18.22
N ALA A 685 -29.59 3.67 -17.88
CA ALA A 685 -30.01 2.66 -18.86
C ALA A 685 -30.82 3.25 -20.02
N ASN A 686 -31.51 4.36 -19.81
CA ASN A 686 -32.28 5.08 -20.83
C ASN A 686 -31.44 6.13 -21.58
N ASP A 687 -30.20 6.41 -21.17
CA ASP A 687 -29.33 7.37 -21.84
C ASP A 687 -28.70 6.75 -23.11
N PRO A 688 -28.86 7.37 -24.29
CA PRO A 688 -28.30 6.86 -25.53
C PRO A 688 -26.76 6.71 -25.54
N SER A 689 -26.05 7.41 -24.65
CA SER A 689 -24.57 7.33 -24.52
C SER A 689 -24.11 6.10 -23.73
N THR A 690 -24.98 5.45 -22.98
CA THR A 690 -24.66 4.34 -22.11
C THR A 690 -24.22 3.10 -22.88
N LEU A 691 -24.95 2.71 -23.90
CA LEU A 691 -24.63 1.52 -24.69
C LEU A 691 -23.25 1.62 -25.38
N PRO A 692 -22.87 2.72 -26.05
CA PRO A 692 -21.51 2.89 -26.56
C PRO A 692 -20.42 2.79 -25.47
N THR A 693 -20.68 3.33 -24.30
CA THR A 693 -19.74 3.29 -23.16
C THR A 693 -19.53 1.86 -22.66
N ILE A 694 -20.62 1.08 -22.52
CA ILE A 694 -20.52 -0.32 -22.13
C ILE A 694 -19.77 -1.13 -23.20
N ILE A 695 -20.07 -0.94 -24.48
CA ILE A 695 -19.39 -1.63 -25.57
C ILE A 695 -17.89 -1.33 -25.56
N ALA A 696 -17.50 -0.08 -25.29
CA ALA A 696 -16.09 0.30 -25.16
C ALA A 696 -15.41 -0.41 -23.98
N LEU A 697 -16.06 -0.48 -22.82
CA LEU A 697 -15.56 -1.21 -21.65
C LEU A 697 -15.38 -2.70 -21.94
N LEU A 698 -16.38 -3.34 -22.54
CA LEU A 698 -16.33 -4.76 -22.86
C LEU A 698 -15.26 -5.07 -23.92
N GLY A 699 -15.16 -4.25 -24.96
CA GLY A 699 -14.14 -4.37 -26.01
C GLY A 699 -12.72 -4.19 -25.46
N GLY A 700 -12.49 -3.17 -24.63
CA GLY A 700 -11.20 -2.94 -23.99
C GLY A 700 -10.81 -4.06 -23.03
N ALA A 701 -11.76 -4.63 -22.28
CA ALA A 701 -11.52 -5.78 -21.42
C ALA A 701 -11.09 -7.02 -22.21
N ASP A 702 -11.77 -7.30 -23.32
CA ASP A 702 -11.46 -8.43 -24.21
C ASP A 702 -10.07 -8.29 -24.86
N GLU A 703 -9.77 -7.11 -25.41
CA GLU A 703 -8.44 -6.81 -25.99
C GLU A 703 -7.30 -6.97 -24.96
N ALA A 704 -7.58 -6.63 -23.69
CA ALA A 704 -6.62 -6.78 -22.58
C ALA A 704 -6.57 -8.20 -22.01
N GLY A 705 -7.42 -9.13 -22.48
CA GLY A 705 -7.56 -10.47 -21.92
C GLY A 705 -8.11 -10.47 -20.50
N CYS A 706 -8.94 -9.49 -20.16
CA CYS A 706 -9.59 -9.31 -18.87
C CYS A 706 -11.04 -9.81 -18.90
N LYS A 707 -11.69 -9.85 -17.74
CA LYS A 707 -13.11 -10.19 -17.60
C LYS A 707 -13.87 -9.05 -16.95
N VAL A 708 -15.14 -8.87 -17.34
CA VAL A 708 -16.03 -7.93 -16.69
C VAL A 708 -16.94 -8.66 -15.72
N LYS A 709 -16.93 -8.25 -14.46
CA LYS A 709 -17.82 -8.74 -13.42
C LYS A 709 -19.00 -7.78 -13.27
N LEU A 710 -20.21 -8.33 -13.39
CA LEU A 710 -21.46 -7.60 -13.18
C LEU A 710 -21.95 -7.91 -11.77
N THR A 711 -22.27 -6.87 -10.99
CA THR A 711 -22.79 -6.98 -9.63
C THR A 711 -23.90 -5.96 -9.42
N GLY A 712 -24.78 -6.17 -8.44
CA GLY A 712 -25.82 -5.21 -8.09
C GLY A 712 -27.15 -5.87 -7.76
N ARG A 713 -28.26 -5.13 -7.96
CA ARG A 713 -29.64 -5.64 -7.78
C ARG A 713 -30.53 -5.25 -8.93
N LEU A 714 -31.38 -6.19 -9.32
CA LEU A 714 -32.42 -6.02 -10.33
C LEU A 714 -33.71 -6.69 -9.84
N HIS A 715 -34.83 -5.98 -9.84
CA HIS A 715 -36.11 -6.44 -9.30
C HIS A 715 -36.01 -7.07 -7.89
N GLY A 716 -35.17 -6.44 -7.01
CA GLY A 716 -34.94 -6.91 -5.65
C GLY A 716 -34.01 -8.12 -5.53
N THR A 717 -33.60 -8.71 -6.65
CA THR A 717 -32.67 -9.86 -6.66
C THR A 717 -31.22 -9.41 -6.80
N ALA A 718 -30.33 -9.94 -5.95
CA ALA A 718 -28.89 -9.69 -6.05
C ALA A 718 -28.30 -10.41 -7.27
N LEU A 719 -27.48 -9.73 -8.05
CA LEU A 719 -26.80 -10.24 -9.23
C LEU A 719 -25.31 -10.40 -8.97
N GLN A 720 -24.76 -11.54 -9.41
CA GLN A 720 -23.32 -11.77 -9.49
C GLN A 720 -23.03 -12.58 -10.76
N HIS A 721 -22.74 -11.91 -11.84
CA HIS A 721 -22.51 -12.53 -13.14
C HIS A 721 -21.12 -12.18 -13.66
N THR A 722 -20.58 -13.03 -14.50
CA THR A 722 -19.31 -12.76 -15.22
C THR A 722 -19.62 -12.72 -16.71
N TYR A 723 -19.17 -11.66 -17.37
CA TYR A 723 -19.30 -11.55 -18.83
C TYR A 723 -18.48 -12.64 -19.52
N ILE A 724 -19.10 -13.27 -20.53
CA ILE A 724 -18.45 -14.25 -21.39
C ILE A 724 -18.36 -13.66 -22.80
N THR A 725 -17.14 -13.35 -23.25
CA THR A 725 -16.89 -12.66 -24.52
C THR A 725 -17.42 -13.36 -25.77
N GLU A 726 -17.49 -14.70 -25.77
CA GLU A 726 -17.89 -15.48 -26.93
C GLU A 726 -19.35 -15.27 -27.37
N ASP A 727 -20.25 -14.89 -26.44
CA ASP A 727 -21.71 -14.81 -26.68
C ASP A 727 -22.30 -13.42 -26.41
N ASN A 728 -21.53 -12.41 -26.05
CA ASN A 728 -22.00 -11.11 -25.58
C ASN A 728 -23.02 -11.20 -24.44
N SER A 729 -22.87 -12.18 -23.57
CA SER A 729 -23.82 -12.48 -22.51
C SER A 729 -23.16 -12.56 -21.14
N PHE A 730 -23.93 -12.30 -20.09
CA PHE A 730 -23.54 -12.46 -18.70
C PHE A 730 -24.06 -13.77 -18.14
N SER A 731 -23.21 -14.60 -17.55
CA SER A 731 -23.61 -15.88 -16.96
C SER A 731 -23.20 -16.00 -15.49
N THR A 732 -23.99 -16.78 -14.73
CA THR A 732 -23.66 -17.13 -13.35
C THR A 732 -22.72 -18.34 -13.33
N GLY A 733 -21.40 -18.10 -13.29
CA GLY A 733 -20.42 -19.18 -13.16
C GLY A 733 -20.46 -20.20 -14.29
N ASP A 734 -20.04 -21.45 -13.99
CA ASP A 734 -19.96 -22.55 -14.97
C ASP A 734 -21.31 -23.17 -15.40
N THR A 735 -22.42 -22.70 -14.84
CA THR A 735 -23.75 -23.20 -15.21
C THR A 735 -24.47 -22.18 -16.10
N LYS A 736 -24.94 -22.62 -17.27
CA LYS A 736 -25.66 -21.81 -18.24
C LYS A 736 -27.10 -21.45 -17.80
N ASP A 737 -27.36 -21.34 -16.50
CA ASP A 737 -28.75 -21.30 -15.99
C ASP A 737 -29.42 -19.92 -16.03
N LEU A 738 -28.66 -18.83 -16.18
CA LEU A 738 -29.21 -17.50 -16.47
C LEU A 738 -28.24 -16.74 -17.38
N VAL A 739 -28.59 -16.60 -18.63
CA VAL A 739 -27.85 -15.80 -19.61
C VAL A 739 -28.69 -14.56 -19.86
N LEU A 740 -28.14 -13.39 -19.53
CA LEU A 740 -28.72 -12.09 -19.88
C LEU A 740 -27.87 -11.52 -21.02
N ASP A 741 -28.51 -11.20 -22.15
CA ASP A 741 -27.85 -10.36 -23.13
C ASP A 741 -27.87 -8.87 -22.69
N LEU A 742 -27.05 -8.05 -23.31
CA LEU A 742 -26.89 -6.66 -22.91
C LEU A 742 -28.19 -5.85 -23.12
N GLU A 743 -28.94 -6.11 -24.18
CA GLU A 743 -30.20 -5.40 -24.47
C GLU A 743 -31.27 -5.77 -23.45
N GLU A 744 -31.42 -7.07 -23.13
CA GLU A 744 -32.35 -7.55 -22.10
C GLU A 744 -31.99 -6.96 -20.70
N LEU A 745 -30.71 -6.85 -20.39
CA LEU A 745 -30.25 -6.27 -19.14
C LEU A 745 -30.60 -4.77 -19.02
N LEU A 746 -30.39 -3.99 -20.09
CA LEU A 746 -30.73 -2.57 -20.12
C LEU A 746 -32.26 -2.33 -20.12
N GLU A 747 -33.07 -3.17 -20.82
CA GLU A 747 -34.52 -3.10 -20.78
C GLU A 747 -35.04 -3.40 -19.36
N ALA A 748 -34.52 -4.45 -18.72
CA ALA A 748 -34.92 -4.81 -17.36
C ALA A 748 -34.51 -3.70 -16.36
N LEU A 749 -33.33 -3.14 -16.49
CA LEU A 749 -32.83 -2.04 -15.63
C LEU A 749 -33.66 -0.76 -15.80
N SER A 750 -34.04 -0.41 -17.04
CA SER A 750 -34.85 0.78 -17.33
C SER A 750 -36.27 0.71 -16.75
N SER A 751 -36.76 -0.50 -16.46
CA SER A 751 -38.07 -0.75 -15.90
C SER A 751 -38.14 -0.83 -14.38
N ASP A 752 -36.99 -0.71 -13.68
CA ASP A 752 -36.91 -0.85 -12.22
C ASP A 752 -36.12 0.34 -11.59
N ASP A 753 -36.90 1.34 -11.13
CA ASP A 753 -36.30 2.55 -10.47
C ASP A 753 -35.49 2.26 -9.21
N ALA A 754 -35.61 1.08 -8.63
CA ALA A 754 -34.82 0.66 -7.46
C ALA A 754 -33.56 -0.13 -7.83
N ALA A 755 -33.41 -0.49 -9.10
CA ALA A 755 -32.28 -1.26 -9.58
C ALA A 755 -31.01 -0.42 -9.70
N SER A 756 -29.89 -1.06 -9.43
CA SER A 756 -28.55 -0.56 -9.76
C SER A 756 -27.62 -1.73 -9.99
N ILE A 757 -26.83 -1.63 -11.05
CA ILE A 757 -25.81 -2.62 -11.40
C ILE A 757 -24.46 -1.94 -11.63
N SER A 758 -23.39 -2.62 -11.31
CA SER A 758 -22.02 -2.19 -11.59
C SER A 758 -21.30 -3.23 -12.43
N MET A 759 -20.59 -2.77 -13.45
CA MET A 759 -19.72 -3.57 -14.31
C MET A 759 -18.27 -3.17 -14.02
N THR A 760 -17.48 -4.09 -13.48
CA THR A 760 -16.07 -3.82 -13.11
C THR A 760 -15.14 -4.77 -13.88
N VAL A 761 -14.07 -4.25 -14.44
CA VAL A 761 -13.06 -5.04 -15.16
C VAL A 761 -12.08 -5.66 -14.17
N HIS A 762 -11.90 -6.98 -14.27
CA HIS A 762 -11.01 -7.78 -13.45
C HIS A 762 -9.96 -8.52 -14.29
N MET A 763 -8.83 -8.86 -13.70
CA MET A 763 -7.86 -9.76 -14.33
C MET A 763 -8.47 -11.15 -14.53
N SER A 764 -8.14 -11.80 -15.65
CA SER A 764 -8.59 -13.17 -15.95
C SER A 764 -7.71 -14.23 -15.29
N ARG A 765 -6.44 -13.93 -15.01
CA ARG A 765 -5.44 -14.84 -14.41
C ARG A 765 -4.35 -14.08 -13.65
#